data_2a4d8dee9ee77f454ed1dc1fce3e0a81
#
_entry.id   2a4d8dee9ee77f454ed1dc1fce3e0a81
#
_cell.length_a   1.000
_cell.length_b   1.000
_cell.length_c   1.000
_cell.angle_alpha   90.00
_cell.angle_beta   90.00
_cell.angle_gamma   90.00
#
_symmetry.space_group_name_H-M   'P 1'
#
loop_
_entity.id
_entity.type
_entity.pdbx_description
1 polymer ?
#
loop_
_entity_poly.entity_id
_entity_poly.type
_entity_poly.pdbx_seq_one_letter_code
_entity_poly.pdbx_strand_id
1 'polypeptide(L)'
;MKFSHIDWDKVFFKTYYEKRSVAHLLVNFNRIWIIHVSLYYFYTSFNSPRIYAPANKVTPSQEMTWSAVALGGAVSTLIMISATLAEFSYIPTTWNNASHLTTRLIFLLVILALTAGPTFYIAAVDQLPAKSQIPLIVGIVQFFISVVVTIAFGIIPSGRMFGDRVAGKSRKYMASQTFTASYPTLSSGSRVASICLWMLIFGCKFTESYFFLTSSFSSPIAVMAGTKVQGCSDRFFGNALCTNHVPFTLAIMYVMDLVLFFLDTYLWYIIWIVIFSIGRSFSLGLSIWTPWKDIYTRLPKRIYAKLLATAEMEVKYKPKVLVSQIWNAVIISMYREHLLSIGNVQRLLYHQVDGPNGSRALRAPPFFTNQDGVGFKGNFFPAGGEAERRISFFASSLTTALPEPLPVDAMPTFTVLIPHYSEKILLSLREIIREEDQNTRVTLLEYLKQLHPVEWDNFVKDTKILAEEAEGDEKSSKTDDLPFYCIGFKTSSPEYTLRTRIWASLRAQTLYRTVSGMMNYSKAIKLLYRVENPDIVHNFGSTERLERELERMARRKFKVTISMQRFSKFNKEEQENAEFLLRAYPDLQIAYLDEEPSTKKDGEARLFSALIDGHSELDDKTGKRKPKFRVELPGNPILGDGKSDNQNHAMIFYRGEYLQLIDANQDNYLEECLKIRNILGEFEEYSMSSQSPYAQWGHKEFRRSPVAIVGTREYIFSENIGVLGDIAAGKEQTFGTLTARALAWIGGKLHYGHPDFLNATFMNTRGGVSKAQKGLHLNEDIFAGMNAFGRGGRIKHSEYYQCGKGRDLGFGTILNFQTKIGTGMGEQMLSREYYYLGTQLPIDRFLTFYYGHPGFHINNILVIYSIQVFMITCASLFFYLLVEFG
;
A
#
# COMPACT_ATOMS: atom_id res chain seq x y z
N MET A 1 -19.47 21.88 -27.79
CA MET A 1 -19.65 20.56 -28.44
C MET A 1 -20.98 20.01 -27.97
N LYS A 2 -21.87 19.61 -28.84
CA LYS A 2 -23.11 18.94 -28.42
C LYS A 2 -22.81 17.47 -28.20
N PHE A 3 -23.38 16.87 -27.15
CA PHE A 3 -23.21 15.46 -26.83
C PHE A 3 -23.62 14.53 -28.00
N SER A 4 -24.54 14.97 -28.84
CA SER A 4 -24.96 14.27 -30.05
C SER A 4 -23.89 14.15 -31.15
N HIS A 5 -22.78 14.90 -31.06
CA HIS A 5 -21.67 14.86 -32.00
C HIS A 5 -20.50 13.99 -31.55
N ILE A 6 -20.64 13.34 -30.40
CA ILE A 6 -19.63 12.40 -29.88
C ILE A 6 -19.92 11.03 -30.51
N ASP A 7 -18.94 10.51 -31.21
CA ASP A 7 -18.96 9.12 -31.67
C ASP A 7 -18.64 8.21 -30.48
N TRP A 8 -19.69 7.78 -29.80
CA TRP A 8 -19.59 6.99 -28.58
C TRP A 8 -18.96 5.63 -28.81
N ASP A 9 -19.08 5.08 -30.02
CA ASP A 9 -18.47 3.81 -30.39
C ASP A 9 -16.94 3.90 -30.40
N LYS A 10 -16.40 5.09 -30.63
CA LYS A 10 -14.95 5.34 -30.60
C LYS A 10 -14.41 5.79 -29.27
N VAL A 11 -15.25 6.22 -28.34
CA VAL A 11 -14.79 6.72 -27.03
C VAL A 11 -14.13 5.64 -26.20
N PHE A 12 -14.60 4.40 -26.31
CA PHE A 12 -14.08 3.25 -25.59
C PHE A 12 -13.02 2.45 -26.37
N PHE A 13 -12.78 2.77 -27.61
CA PHE A 13 -11.67 2.17 -28.33
C PHE A 13 -10.34 2.75 -27.84
N LYS A 14 -9.41 1.88 -27.49
CA LYS A 14 -8.02 2.25 -27.24
C LYS A 14 -7.40 2.79 -28.51
N THR A 15 -7.42 4.10 -28.68
CA THR A 15 -6.79 4.78 -29.82
C THR A 15 -5.28 4.82 -29.71
N TYR A 16 -4.72 4.54 -28.52
CA TYR A 16 -3.29 4.56 -28.26
C TYR A 16 -2.86 3.35 -27.44
N TYR A 17 -2.00 2.53 -28.01
CA TYR A 17 -1.30 1.48 -27.32
C TYR A 17 0.05 2.01 -26.84
N GLU A 18 0.24 2.10 -25.52
CA GLU A 18 1.53 2.40 -24.95
C GLU A 18 2.47 1.21 -25.20
N LYS A 19 3.44 1.42 -26.07
CA LYS A 19 4.50 0.44 -26.31
C LYS A 19 5.47 0.49 -25.13
N ARG A 20 5.48 -0.54 -24.32
CA ARG A 20 6.42 -0.73 -23.23
C ARG A 20 7.51 -1.70 -23.65
N SER A 21 8.76 -1.30 -23.52
CA SER A 21 9.93 -2.12 -23.86
C SER A 21 11.00 -1.93 -22.77
N VAL A 22 11.92 -2.88 -22.67
CA VAL A 22 13.04 -2.81 -21.72
C VAL A 22 13.89 -1.54 -21.89
N ALA A 23 13.90 -0.96 -23.11
CA ALA A 23 14.60 0.31 -23.38
C ALA A 23 14.07 1.48 -22.52
N HIS A 24 12.82 1.43 -22.04
CA HIS A 24 12.28 2.44 -21.13
C HIS A 24 12.99 2.47 -19.79
N LEU A 25 13.59 1.37 -19.33
CA LEU A 25 14.39 1.35 -18.09
C LEU A 25 15.59 2.28 -18.16
N LEU A 26 16.24 2.36 -19.31
CA LEU A 26 17.39 3.27 -19.52
C LEU A 26 16.95 4.73 -19.41
N VAL A 27 15.77 5.06 -19.93
CA VAL A 27 15.28 6.43 -19.95
C VAL A 27 14.68 6.82 -18.62
N ASN A 28 13.78 5.99 -18.08
CA ASN A 28 13.03 6.30 -16.87
C ASN A 28 13.93 6.39 -15.62
N PHE A 29 14.98 5.58 -15.60
CA PHE A 29 15.89 5.47 -14.46
C PHE A 29 17.33 5.93 -14.75
N ASN A 30 17.55 6.73 -15.82
CA ASN A 30 18.89 7.17 -16.20
C ASN A 30 19.67 7.81 -15.03
N ARG A 31 19.04 8.65 -14.22
CA ARG A 31 19.65 9.28 -13.04
C ARG A 31 20.01 8.27 -11.94
N ILE A 32 19.18 7.23 -11.76
CA ILE A 32 19.49 6.14 -10.82
C ILE A 32 20.71 5.37 -11.32
N TRP A 33 20.77 5.05 -12.62
CA TRP A 33 21.94 4.37 -13.20
C TRP A 33 23.19 5.22 -13.09
N ILE A 34 23.13 6.53 -13.35
CA ILE A 34 24.24 7.46 -13.19
C ILE A 34 24.74 7.46 -11.74
N ILE A 35 23.85 7.62 -10.77
CA ILE A 35 24.24 7.66 -9.36
C ILE A 35 24.89 6.35 -8.91
N HIS A 36 24.40 5.21 -9.37
CA HIS A 36 24.98 3.94 -8.95
C HIS A 36 26.21 3.55 -9.78
N VAL A 37 26.11 3.51 -11.10
CA VAL A 37 27.17 3.01 -11.96
C VAL A 37 28.33 4.00 -12.06
N SER A 38 28.07 5.28 -12.24
CA SER A 38 29.14 6.28 -12.34
C SER A 38 29.82 6.54 -11.00
N LEU A 39 29.07 6.63 -9.90
CA LEU A 39 29.66 6.76 -8.57
C LEU A 39 30.46 5.52 -8.18
N TYR A 40 29.99 4.33 -8.54
CA TYR A 40 30.75 3.11 -8.36
C TYR A 40 32.06 3.15 -9.14
N TYR A 41 32.03 3.60 -10.40
CA TYR A 41 33.24 3.75 -11.20
C TYR A 41 34.21 4.76 -10.60
N PHE A 42 33.75 5.95 -10.18
CA PHE A 42 34.58 6.93 -9.47
C PHE A 42 35.21 6.32 -8.22
N TYR A 43 34.39 5.62 -7.44
CA TYR A 43 34.80 5.02 -6.18
C TYR A 43 35.88 3.93 -6.40
N THR A 44 35.67 2.99 -7.31
CA THR A 44 36.59 1.91 -7.60
C THR A 44 37.88 2.43 -8.26
N SER A 45 37.77 3.39 -9.19
CA SER A 45 38.96 3.98 -9.84
C SER A 45 39.81 4.77 -8.85
N PHE A 46 39.20 5.51 -7.93
CA PHE A 46 39.90 6.25 -6.86
C PHE A 46 40.63 5.29 -5.91
N ASN A 47 40.04 4.16 -5.56
CA ASN A 47 40.64 3.19 -4.65
C ASN A 47 41.53 2.13 -5.38
N SER A 48 41.54 2.12 -6.71
CA SER A 48 42.28 1.14 -7.51
C SER A 48 43.78 1.06 -7.17
N PRO A 49 44.51 2.14 -6.85
CA PRO A 49 45.90 2.03 -6.43
C PRO A 49 46.08 1.20 -5.14
N ARG A 50 45.12 1.28 -4.24
CA ARG A 50 45.14 0.49 -2.98
C ARG A 50 44.78 -0.96 -3.20
N ILE A 51 43.88 -1.25 -4.13
CA ILE A 51 43.39 -2.61 -4.40
C ILE A 51 44.38 -3.38 -5.28
N TYR A 52 44.90 -2.76 -6.34
CA TYR A 52 45.68 -3.45 -7.39
C TYR A 52 47.19 -3.21 -7.35
N ALA A 53 47.67 -2.12 -6.73
CA ALA A 53 49.10 -1.85 -6.68
C ALA A 53 49.97 -2.96 -6.00
N PRO A 54 49.47 -3.60 -4.91
CA PRO A 54 50.19 -4.71 -4.31
C PRO A 54 50.39 -5.89 -5.25
N ALA A 55 49.47 -6.08 -6.21
CA ALA A 55 49.51 -7.17 -7.16
C ALA A 55 50.46 -6.94 -8.35
N ASN A 56 50.51 -5.68 -8.85
CA ASN A 56 51.19 -5.40 -10.11
C ASN A 56 52.57 -4.73 -9.98
N LYS A 57 52.97 -4.28 -8.79
CA LYS A 57 54.22 -3.55 -8.52
C LYS A 57 54.46 -2.30 -9.39
N VAL A 58 53.46 -1.91 -10.19
CA VAL A 58 53.51 -0.74 -11.07
C VAL A 58 52.59 0.32 -10.50
N THR A 59 53.17 1.45 -10.09
CA THR A 59 52.36 2.61 -9.69
C THR A 59 52.11 3.44 -10.95
N PRO A 60 50.84 3.68 -11.31
CA PRO A 60 50.51 4.54 -12.45
C PRO A 60 50.95 6.01 -12.14
N SER A 61 51.26 6.76 -13.19
CA SER A 61 51.56 8.19 -13.04
C SER A 61 50.40 8.95 -12.40
N GLN A 62 50.69 10.10 -11.74
CA GLN A 62 49.61 10.88 -11.13
C GLN A 62 48.60 11.37 -12.17
N GLU A 63 49.08 11.76 -13.34
CA GLU A 63 48.23 12.23 -14.46
C GLU A 63 47.27 11.14 -14.90
N MET A 64 47.78 9.91 -15.02
CA MET A 64 46.97 8.77 -15.44
C MET A 64 45.95 8.40 -14.37
N THR A 65 46.30 8.48 -13.09
CA THR A 65 45.37 8.27 -11.96
C THR A 65 44.22 9.23 -11.98
N TRP A 66 44.47 10.56 -12.08
CA TRP A 66 43.41 11.56 -12.15
C TRP A 66 42.51 11.38 -13.39
N SER A 67 43.14 11.09 -14.53
CA SER A 67 42.39 10.87 -15.76
C SER A 67 41.55 9.60 -15.74
N ALA A 68 42.05 8.50 -15.18
CA ALA A 68 41.29 7.27 -15.01
C ALA A 68 40.07 7.47 -14.13
N VAL A 69 40.22 8.19 -12.99
CA VAL A 69 39.09 8.55 -12.14
C VAL A 69 38.10 9.44 -12.91
N ALA A 70 38.58 10.37 -13.70
CA ALA A 70 37.75 11.28 -14.49
C ALA A 70 36.86 10.58 -15.53
N LEU A 71 37.17 9.36 -15.96
CA LEU A 71 36.31 8.57 -16.87
C LEU A 71 34.93 8.27 -16.29
N GLY A 72 34.72 8.43 -14.98
CA GLY A 72 33.39 8.36 -14.37
C GLY A 72 32.39 9.34 -14.96
N GLY A 73 32.86 10.52 -15.42
CA GLY A 73 32.03 11.47 -16.17
C GLY A 73 31.68 10.99 -17.57
N ALA A 74 32.58 10.27 -18.21
CA ALA A 74 32.30 9.62 -19.51
C ALA A 74 31.26 8.52 -19.36
N VAL A 75 31.31 7.73 -18.28
CA VAL A 75 30.29 6.71 -17.96
C VAL A 75 28.93 7.38 -17.77
N SER A 76 28.84 8.49 -17.03
CA SER A 76 27.59 9.25 -16.86
C SER A 76 27.04 9.72 -18.22
N THR A 77 27.94 10.21 -19.07
CA THR A 77 27.55 10.72 -20.40
C THR A 77 27.10 9.59 -21.32
N LEU A 78 27.75 8.44 -21.29
CA LEU A 78 27.35 7.23 -22.06
C LEU A 78 25.96 6.74 -21.63
N ILE A 79 25.65 6.73 -20.33
CA ILE A 79 24.32 6.38 -19.84
C ILE A 79 23.28 7.38 -20.40
N MET A 80 23.56 8.68 -20.40
CA MET A 80 22.67 9.69 -20.97
C MET A 80 22.52 9.56 -22.49
N ILE A 81 23.58 9.22 -23.22
CA ILE A 81 23.54 8.94 -24.67
C ILE A 81 22.66 7.71 -24.93
N SER A 82 22.88 6.62 -24.21
CA SER A 82 22.09 5.40 -24.34
C SER A 82 20.62 5.65 -24.04
N ALA A 83 20.31 6.43 -22.98
CA ALA A 83 18.95 6.85 -22.68
C ALA A 83 18.35 7.70 -23.81
N THR A 84 19.10 8.63 -24.39
CA THR A 84 18.63 9.47 -25.49
C THR A 84 18.37 8.66 -26.75
N LEU A 85 19.25 7.70 -27.08
CA LEU A 85 19.07 6.79 -28.20
C LEU A 85 17.85 5.87 -28.00
N ALA A 86 17.66 5.35 -26.77
CA ALA A 86 16.45 4.60 -26.45
C ALA A 86 15.19 5.45 -26.60
N GLU A 87 15.23 6.72 -26.21
CA GLU A 87 14.12 7.66 -26.32
C GLU A 87 13.70 7.90 -27.77
N PHE A 88 14.63 7.91 -28.72
CA PHE A 88 14.31 7.98 -30.16
C PHE A 88 13.42 6.83 -30.63
N SER A 89 13.47 5.67 -29.98
CA SER A 89 12.73 4.49 -30.40
C SER A 89 11.23 4.55 -30.13
N TYR A 90 10.79 5.36 -29.15
CA TYR A 90 9.38 5.39 -28.73
C TYR A 90 8.73 6.78 -28.69
N ILE A 91 9.50 7.86 -28.82
CA ILE A 91 8.91 9.19 -28.96
C ILE A 91 8.42 9.37 -30.40
N PRO A 92 7.13 9.67 -30.59
CA PRO A 92 6.61 9.98 -31.93
C PRO A 92 7.30 11.19 -32.51
N THR A 93 7.71 11.11 -33.78
CA THR A 93 8.36 12.19 -34.52
C THR A 93 7.50 13.45 -34.67
N THR A 94 6.19 13.30 -34.50
CA THR A 94 5.20 14.38 -34.49
C THR A 94 5.14 15.18 -33.19
N TRP A 95 5.79 14.71 -32.15
CA TRP A 95 5.83 15.44 -30.88
C TRP A 95 6.80 16.62 -31.00
N ASN A 96 6.40 17.76 -30.43
CA ASN A 96 7.17 19.00 -30.52
C ASN A 96 8.61 18.90 -29.97
N ASN A 97 8.90 17.90 -29.18
CA ASN A 97 10.21 17.69 -28.57
C ASN A 97 11.10 16.70 -29.32
N ALA A 98 10.65 16.07 -30.39
CA ALA A 98 11.46 15.12 -31.17
C ALA A 98 12.68 15.78 -31.83
N SER A 99 12.59 17.04 -32.22
CA SER A 99 13.70 17.83 -32.75
C SER A 99 14.80 18.12 -31.74
N HIS A 100 14.46 18.18 -30.45
CA HIS A 100 15.43 18.43 -29.38
C HIS A 100 16.31 17.22 -29.06
N LEU A 101 15.88 16.00 -29.38
CA LEU A 101 16.67 14.80 -29.13
C LEU A 101 17.98 14.80 -29.95
N THR A 102 17.95 15.25 -31.20
CA THR A 102 19.17 15.35 -32.03
C THR A 102 20.15 16.39 -31.44
N THR A 103 19.67 17.57 -31.10
CA THR A 103 20.50 18.60 -30.46
C THR A 103 21.07 18.11 -29.12
N ARG A 104 20.27 17.42 -28.34
CA ARG A 104 20.71 16.81 -27.09
C ARG A 104 21.80 15.75 -27.33
N LEU A 105 21.65 14.91 -28.37
CA LEU A 105 22.65 13.90 -28.71
C LEU A 105 23.97 14.55 -29.10
N ILE A 106 23.94 15.60 -29.96
CA ILE A 106 25.15 16.34 -30.34
C ILE A 106 25.83 16.95 -29.10
N PHE A 107 25.06 17.60 -28.23
CA PHE A 107 25.58 18.14 -26.99
C PHE A 107 26.25 17.05 -26.12
N LEU A 108 25.62 15.90 -25.97
CA LEU A 108 26.17 14.79 -25.18
C LEU A 108 27.43 14.19 -25.81
N LEU A 109 27.54 14.16 -27.16
CA LEU A 109 28.77 13.73 -27.83
C LEU A 109 29.92 14.70 -27.56
N VAL A 110 29.65 16.01 -27.53
CA VAL A 110 30.67 17.01 -27.14
C VAL A 110 31.12 16.82 -25.71
N ILE A 111 30.17 16.60 -24.79
CA ILE A 111 30.52 16.32 -23.39
C ILE A 111 31.31 15.01 -23.24
N LEU A 112 30.97 13.97 -24.02
CA LEU A 112 31.74 12.74 -24.03
C LEU A 112 33.19 12.98 -24.50
N ALA A 113 33.37 13.78 -25.55
CA ALA A 113 34.70 14.15 -26.01
C ALA A 113 35.50 14.91 -24.95
N LEU A 114 34.85 15.79 -24.18
CA LEU A 114 35.51 16.54 -23.09
C LEU A 114 35.84 15.65 -21.86
N THR A 115 35.02 14.62 -21.58
CA THR A 115 35.20 13.76 -20.42
C THR A 115 36.09 12.55 -20.70
N ALA A 116 36.15 12.03 -21.93
CA ALA A 116 36.95 10.87 -22.33
C ALA A 116 38.22 11.25 -23.15
N GLY A 117 38.13 12.30 -24.00
CA GLY A 117 39.20 12.69 -24.90
C GLY A 117 40.55 12.95 -24.24
N PRO A 118 40.59 13.68 -23.12
CA PRO A 118 41.85 13.96 -22.42
C PRO A 118 42.57 12.70 -21.96
N THR A 119 41.86 11.61 -21.64
CA THR A 119 42.50 10.34 -21.26
C THR A 119 43.35 9.73 -22.38
N PHE A 120 42.89 9.81 -23.63
CA PHE A 120 43.66 9.33 -24.77
C PHE A 120 44.89 10.18 -25.01
N TYR A 121 44.80 11.50 -24.82
CA TYR A 121 45.93 12.39 -24.89
C TYR A 121 46.97 12.07 -23.79
N ILE A 122 46.56 11.91 -22.53
CA ILE A 122 47.45 11.59 -21.41
C ILE A 122 48.10 10.24 -21.63
N ALA A 123 47.38 9.20 -22.07
CA ALA A 123 47.90 7.89 -22.34
C ALA A 123 48.95 7.88 -23.49
N ALA A 124 48.74 8.74 -24.49
CA ALA A 124 49.71 8.89 -25.59
C ALA A 124 50.98 9.64 -25.17
N VAL A 125 50.86 10.65 -24.29
CA VAL A 125 52.00 11.48 -23.80
C VAL A 125 52.78 10.80 -22.68
N ASP A 126 52.18 9.94 -21.88
CA ASP A 126 52.82 9.19 -20.79
C ASP A 126 53.92 8.24 -21.34
N GLN A 127 53.87 7.91 -22.61
CA GLN A 127 54.89 7.16 -23.32
C GLN A 127 56.10 7.99 -23.78
N LEU A 128 56.04 9.32 -23.67
CA LEU A 128 57.11 10.23 -24.11
C LEU A 128 57.94 10.73 -22.89
N PRO A 129 59.28 10.86 -23.04
CA PRO A 129 60.17 11.16 -21.93
C PRO A 129 60.14 12.65 -21.45
N ALA A 130 59.16 13.39 -21.81
CA ALA A 130 59.09 14.85 -21.49
C ALA A 130 58.44 15.14 -20.13
N LYS A 131 59.19 15.78 -19.22
CA LYS A 131 58.72 16.28 -17.90
C LYS A 131 57.86 17.55 -18.01
N SER A 132 56.77 17.51 -18.72
CA SER A 132 55.80 18.62 -18.78
C SER A 132 54.71 18.45 -17.69
N GLN A 133 54.36 19.53 -17.01
CA GLN A 133 53.20 19.53 -16.06
C GLN A 133 51.85 19.61 -16.75
N ILE A 134 51.81 19.80 -18.05
CA ILE A 134 50.56 19.97 -18.83
C ILE A 134 49.64 18.75 -18.70
N PRO A 135 50.13 17.46 -18.82
CA PRO A 135 49.24 16.30 -18.66
C PRO A 135 48.56 16.23 -17.29
N LEU A 136 49.28 16.60 -16.21
CA LEU A 136 48.69 16.64 -14.86
C LEU A 136 47.60 17.68 -14.77
N ILE A 137 47.82 18.88 -15.30
CA ILE A 137 46.81 19.95 -15.30
C ILE A 137 45.60 19.50 -16.12
N VAL A 138 45.79 18.89 -17.28
CA VAL A 138 44.72 18.36 -18.14
C VAL A 138 43.93 17.27 -17.39
N GLY A 139 44.59 16.35 -16.67
CA GLY A 139 43.92 15.31 -15.88
C GLY A 139 43.08 15.89 -14.75
N ILE A 140 43.60 16.88 -14.03
CA ILE A 140 42.85 17.54 -12.95
C ILE A 140 41.62 18.29 -13.50
N VAL A 141 41.80 19.04 -14.59
CA VAL A 141 40.70 19.79 -15.23
C VAL A 141 39.62 18.79 -15.75
N GLN A 142 40.04 17.70 -16.38
CA GLN A 142 39.15 16.64 -16.78
C GLN A 142 38.36 16.07 -15.61
N PHE A 143 39.03 15.82 -14.47
CA PHE A 143 38.37 15.33 -13.26
C PHE A 143 37.28 16.29 -12.78
N PHE A 144 37.55 17.59 -12.68
CA PHE A 144 36.54 18.56 -12.26
C PHE A 144 35.38 18.64 -13.23
N ILE A 145 35.62 18.63 -14.54
CA ILE A 145 34.56 18.60 -15.55
C ILE A 145 33.71 17.35 -15.37
N SER A 146 34.32 16.19 -15.18
CA SER A 146 33.63 14.91 -15.00
C SER A 146 32.77 14.86 -13.76
N VAL A 147 33.26 15.41 -12.65
CA VAL A 147 32.46 15.52 -11.41
C VAL A 147 31.26 16.44 -11.62
N VAL A 148 31.47 17.61 -12.23
CA VAL A 148 30.36 18.55 -12.53
C VAL A 148 29.32 17.91 -13.45
N VAL A 149 29.75 17.21 -14.50
CA VAL A 149 28.88 16.51 -15.43
C VAL A 149 28.07 15.42 -14.72
N THR A 150 28.71 14.61 -13.89
CA THR A 150 28.05 13.52 -13.15
C THR A 150 27.03 14.09 -12.16
N ILE A 151 27.39 15.15 -11.42
CA ILE A 151 26.46 15.85 -10.52
C ILE A 151 25.28 16.44 -11.32
N ALA A 152 25.56 17.10 -12.43
CA ALA A 152 24.51 17.71 -13.25
C ALA A 152 23.53 16.65 -13.76
N PHE A 153 24.04 15.58 -14.36
CA PHE A 153 23.21 14.52 -14.95
C PHE A 153 22.50 13.65 -13.89
N GLY A 154 23.10 13.45 -12.73
CA GLY A 154 22.49 12.70 -11.65
C GLY A 154 21.44 13.48 -10.86
N ILE A 155 21.72 14.76 -10.55
CA ILE A 155 20.89 15.57 -9.65
C ILE A 155 19.82 16.37 -10.40
N ILE A 156 20.18 17.02 -11.51
CA ILE A 156 19.26 17.90 -12.23
C ILE A 156 18.27 17.04 -13.03
N PRO A 157 16.95 17.24 -12.86
CA PRO A 157 15.97 16.54 -13.68
C PRO A 157 16.21 16.80 -15.17
N SER A 158 16.27 15.73 -15.98
CA SER A 158 16.55 15.86 -17.42
C SER A 158 15.53 16.75 -18.17
N GLY A 159 14.28 16.75 -17.73
CA GLY A 159 13.25 17.64 -18.24
C GLY A 159 13.49 19.14 -17.93
N ARG A 160 14.26 19.47 -16.89
CA ARG A 160 14.70 20.84 -16.62
C ARG A 160 15.98 21.21 -17.37
N MET A 161 16.86 20.24 -17.57
CA MET A 161 18.14 20.46 -18.22
C MET A 161 17.98 20.60 -19.74
N PHE A 162 17.18 19.73 -20.35
CA PHE A 162 17.01 19.63 -21.81
C PHE A 162 15.62 20.04 -22.29
N GLY A 163 14.67 20.25 -21.35
CA GLY A 163 13.29 20.58 -21.66
C GLY A 163 13.04 22.08 -21.80
N ASP A 164 12.20 22.38 -22.74
CA ASP A 164 11.27 23.51 -22.87
C ASP A 164 11.67 24.91 -22.36
N ARG A 165 12.77 25.46 -22.78
CA ARG A 165 12.88 26.93 -22.86
C ARG A 165 11.88 27.53 -23.86
N VAL A 166 11.36 26.71 -24.77
CA VAL A 166 10.37 27.07 -25.79
C VAL A 166 8.92 26.95 -25.31
N ALA A 167 8.64 26.19 -24.25
CA ALA A 167 7.28 25.98 -23.74
C ALA A 167 6.59 27.21 -23.15
N GLY A 168 7.31 28.30 -22.92
CA GLY A 168 6.71 29.57 -22.46
C GLY A 168 5.64 30.14 -23.38
N LYS A 169 5.68 29.86 -24.69
CA LYS A 169 4.74 30.37 -25.69
C LYS A 169 3.71 29.35 -26.18
N SER A 170 3.94 28.05 -25.99
CA SER A 170 3.09 26.98 -26.52
C SER A 170 2.15 26.34 -25.48
N ARG A 171 2.07 26.85 -24.26
CA ARG A 171 1.20 26.30 -23.20
C ARG A 171 -0.31 26.37 -23.47
N LYS A 172 -0.72 26.82 -24.63
CA LYS A 172 -2.14 26.93 -24.98
C LYS A 172 -2.78 25.62 -25.47
N TYR A 173 -2.01 24.58 -25.76
CA TYR A 173 -2.56 23.30 -26.19
C TYR A 173 -2.52 22.28 -25.07
N MET A 174 -3.67 21.78 -24.66
CA MET A 174 -3.80 20.70 -23.66
C MET A 174 -2.98 19.45 -24.02
N ALA A 175 -2.69 19.23 -25.28
CA ALA A 175 -1.86 18.11 -25.75
C ALA A 175 -0.37 18.27 -25.41
N SER A 176 0.13 19.48 -25.16
CA SER A 176 1.52 19.73 -24.75
C SER A 176 1.70 19.74 -23.23
N GLN A 177 0.61 19.82 -22.48
CA GLN A 177 0.65 19.67 -21.05
C GLN A 177 0.62 18.17 -20.75
N THR A 178 1.77 17.65 -20.41
CA THR A 178 1.84 16.32 -19.83
C THR A 178 0.96 16.34 -18.61
N PHE A 179 -0.15 15.67 -18.73
CA PHE A 179 -1.22 15.56 -17.76
C PHE A 179 -0.73 15.07 -16.37
N THR A 180 0.49 14.60 -16.32
CA THR A 180 1.16 13.95 -15.20
C THR A 180 2.40 14.72 -14.70
N ALA A 181 2.52 16.00 -14.97
CA ALA A 181 3.72 16.78 -14.59
C ALA A 181 3.50 17.78 -13.46
N SER A 182 2.38 17.71 -12.77
CA SER A 182 2.04 18.61 -11.66
C SER A 182 2.19 17.90 -10.32
N TYR A 183 3.40 17.90 -9.79
CA TYR A 183 3.67 17.22 -8.51
C TYR A 183 3.41 18.13 -7.32
N PRO A 184 2.82 17.63 -6.22
CA PRO A 184 2.63 18.40 -5.01
C PRO A 184 3.98 18.80 -4.39
N THR A 185 4.07 20.03 -3.93
CA THR A 185 5.27 20.56 -3.25
C THR A 185 5.37 20.01 -1.83
N LEU A 186 6.59 19.73 -1.38
CA LEU A 186 6.86 19.37 0.01
C LEU A 186 6.98 20.63 0.88
N SER A 187 6.61 20.49 2.14
CA SER A 187 6.97 21.47 3.17
C SER A 187 8.51 21.56 3.32
N SER A 188 9.02 22.70 3.78
CA SER A 188 10.45 22.88 3.95
C SER A 188 11.06 21.85 4.90
N GLY A 189 10.39 21.53 6.01
CA GLY A 189 10.84 20.51 6.96
C GLY A 189 10.89 19.11 6.36
N SER A 190 9.86 18.71 5.60
CA SER A 190 9.84 17.42 4.91
C SER A 190 10.92 17.30 3.84
N ARG A 191 11.22 18.40 3.15
CA ARG A 191 12.29 18.41 2.15
C ARG A 191 13.67 18.29 2.79
N VAL A 192 13.92 18.98 3.89
CA VAL A 192 15.17 18.83 4.66
C VAL A 192 15.31 17.40 5.15
N ALA A 193 14.25 16.82 5.72
CA ALA A 193 14.26 15.43 6.18
C ALA A 193 14.58 14.45 5.03
N SER A 194 14.01 14.65 3.83
CA SER A 194 14.28 13.83 2.65
C SER A 194 15.76 13.92 2.23
N ILE A 195 16.32 15.12 2.16
CA ILE A 195 17.73 15.32 1.79
C ILE A 195 18.66 14.69 2.86
N CYS A 196 18.39 14.94 4.14
CA CYS A 196 19.18 14.34 5.23
C CYS A 196 19.15 12.82 5.19
N LEU A 197 17.98 12.21 4.95
CA LEU A 197 17.85 10.77 4.81
C LEU A 197 18.80 10.22 3.74
N TRP A 198 18.80 10.80 2.54
CA TRP A 198 19.64 10.32 1.45
C TRP A 198 21.12 10.60 1.66
N MET A 199 21.49 11.72 2.30
CA MET A 199 22.87 11.97 2.69
C MET A 199 23.39 10.92 3.69
N LEU A 200 22.56 10.54 4.67
CA LEU A 200 22.92 9.51 5.65
C LEU A 200 23.04 8.12 4.98
N ILE A 201 22.09 7.77 4.11
CA ILE A 201 22.14 6.49 3.36
C ILE A 201 23.44 6.40 2.56
N PHE A 202 23.75 7.40 1.74
CA PHE A 202 24.97 7.37 0.92
C PHE A 202 26.24 7.48 1.76
N GLY A 203 26.24 8.25 2.84
CA GLY A 203 27.37 8.33 3.76
C GLY A 203 27.71 6.98 4.39
N CYS A 204 26.71 6.29 4.94
CA CYS A 204 26.90 4.96 5.52
C CYS A 204 27.33 3.93 4.47
N LYS A 205 26.68 3.95 3.30
CA LYS A 205 27.02 3.09 2.17
C LYS A 205 28.47 3.22 1.75
N PHE A 206 28.97 4.44 1.51
CA PHE A 206 30.35 4.62 1.10
C PHE A 206 31.35 4.21 2.18
N THR A 207 31.00 4.42 3.45
CA THR A 207 31.80 3.95 4.57
C THR A 207 31.89 2.44 4.61
N GLU A 208 30.76 1.75 4.48
CA GLU A 208 30.70 0.29 4.43
C GLU A 208 31.45 -0.26 3.21
N SER A 209 31.21 0.29 2.03
CA SER A 209 31.89 -0.12 0.80
C SER A 209 33.41 0.03 0.92
N TYR A 210 33.91 1.04 1.63
CA TYR A 210 35.34 1.19 1.87
C TYR A 210 35.90 0.01 2.66
N PHE A 211 35.26 -0.39 3.74
CA PHE A 211 35.76 -1.48 4.59
C PHE A 211 35.62 -2.85 3.92
N PHE A 212 34.50 -3.12 3.27
CA PHE A 212 34.21 -4.42 2.70
C PHE A 212 34.81 -4.60 1.29
N LEU A 213 34.67 -3.65 0.40
CA LEU A 213 35.11 -3.79 -0.97
C LEU A 213 36.58 -3.40 -1.14
N THR A 214 37.03 -2.31 -0.52
CA THR A 214 38.40 -1.84 -0.73
C THR A 214 39.41 -2.56 0.16
N SER A 215 39.14 -2.65 1.45
CA SER A 215 40.09 -3.24 2.40
C SER A 215 40.14 -4.75 2.33
N SER A 216 38.96 -5.41 2.21
CA SER A 216 38.90 -6.87 2.25
C SER A 216 39.38 -7.55 0.95
N PHE A 217 39.17 -6.91 -0.21
CA PHE A 217 39.54 -7.50 -1.50
C PHE A 217 40.99 -7.26 -1.92
N SER A 218 41.69 -6.33 -1.30
CA SER A 218 43.09 -6.04 -1.63
C SER A 218 44.02 -7.28 -1.48
N SER A 219 43.86 -8.03 -0.38
CA SER A 219 44.68 -9.24 -0.11
C SER A 219 44.34 -10.41 -1.04
N PRO A 220 43.11 -10.82 -1.25
CA PRO A 220 42.74 -11.87 -2.21
C PRO A 220 43.18 -11.56 -3.64
N ILE A 221 43.07 -10.33 -4.09
CA ILE A 221 43.48 -9.90 -5.42
C ILE A 221 45.01 -10.00 -5.57
N ALA A 222 45.77 -9.60 -4.54
CA ALA A 222 47.24 -9.69 -4.55
C ALA A 222 47.69 -11.14 -4.63
N VAL A 223 47.07 -12.03 -3.85
CA VAL A 223 47.38 -13.49 -3.89
C VAL A 223 47.05 -14.07 -5.26
N MET A 224 45.89 -13.75 -5.79
CA MET A 224 45.42 -14.29 -7.06
C MET A 224 46.27 -13.83 -8.26
N ALA A 225 46.68 -12.57 -8.29
CA ALA A 225 47.57 -12.05 -9.32
C ALA A 225 48.98 -12.69 -9.27
N GLY A 226 49.42 -13.17 -8.11
CA GLY A 226 50.67 -13.91 -7.93
C GLY A 226 50.59 -15.38 -8.28
N THR A 227 49.41 -15.95 -8.45
CA THR A 227 49.18 -17.36 -8.69
C THR A 227 49.47 -17.69 -10.17
N LYS A 228 50.50 -18.51 -10.41
CA LYS A 228 50.83 -19.04 -11.75
C LYS A 228 50.26 -20.44 -11.87
N VAL A 229 49.28 -20.61 -12.73
CA VAL A 229 48.74 -21.94 -13.03
C VAL A 229 49.63 -22.61 -14.06
N GLN A 230 50.36 -23.67 -13.64
CA GLN A 230 51.24 -24.45 -14.51
C GLN A 230 50.50 -25.72 -14.94
N GLY A 231 50.68 -26.09 -16.23
CA GLY A 231 50.21 -27.37 -16.76
C GLY A 231 48.69 -27.45 -17.03
N CYS A 232 47.99 -26.36 -17.00
CA CYS A 232 46.56 -26.34 -17.30
C CYS A 232 46.31 -26.41 -18.82
N SER A 233 45.67 -27.45 -19.25
CA SER A 233 45.16 -27.59 -20.61
C SER A 233 43.72 -28.08 -20.57
N ASP A 234 42.80 -27.24 -20.96
CA ASP A 234 41.39 -27.60 -21.03
C ASP A 234 41.07 -28.25 -22.39
N ARG A 235 40.26 -29.28 -22.37
CA ARG A 235 39.91 -30.06 -23.58
C ARG A 235 39.10 -29.23 -24.61
N PHE A 236 38.35 -28.21 -24.14
CA PHE A 236 37.50 -27.37 -25.00
C PHE A 236 38.15 -26.02 -25.33
N PHE A 237 38.88 -25.41 -24.40
CA PHE A 237 39.40 -24.05 -24.52
C PHE A 237 40.94 -24.01 -24.59
N GLY A 238 41.60 -25.19 -24.55
CA GLY A 238 43.05 -25.25 -24.57
C GLY A 238 43.69 -24.52 -23.39
N ASN A 239 44.72 -23.71 -23.62
CA ASN A 239 45.38 -22.92 -22.56
C ASN A 239 44.70 -21.57 -22.31
N ALA A 240 43.65 -21.21 -23.07
CA ALA A 240 43.05 -19.86 -23.02
C ALA A 240 42.43 -19.52 -21.67
N LEU A 241 41.79 -20.49 -21.02
CA LEU A 241 41.19 -20.30 -19.68
C LEU A 241 42.28 -20.07 -18.63
N CYS A 242 43.34 -20.80 -18.68
CA CYS A 242 44.44 -20.73 -17.72
C CYS A 242 45.28 -19.47 -17.86
N THR A 243 45.48 -18.99 -19.05
CA THR A 243 46.20 -17.73 -19.33
C THR A 243 45.37 -16.50 -18.98
N ASN A 244 44.06 -16.57 -19.14
CA ASN A 244 43.13 -15.46 -18.91
C ASN A 244 42.36 -15.55 -17.60
N HIS A 245 42.67 -16.51 -16.70
CA HIS A 245 41.89 -16.68 -15.47
C HIS A 245 41.93 -15.45 -14.57
N VAL A 246 43.07 -14.77 -14.44
CA VAL A 246 43.19 -13.56 -13.60
C VAL A 246 42.28 -12.42 -14.13
N PRO A 247 42.40 -11.96 -15.40
CA PRO A 247 41.56 -10.89 -15.88
C PRO A 247 40.07 -11.26 -15.92
N PHE A 248 39.74 -12.53 -16.17
CA PHE A 248 38.35 -13.00 -16.14
C PHE A 248 37.77 -12.97 -14.72
N THR A 249 38.53 -13.44 -13.72
CA THR A 249 38.07 -13.40 -12.33
C THR A 249 37.97 -11.97 -11.83
N LEU A 250 38.91 -11.09 -12.17
CA LEU A 250 38.83 -9.67 -11.83
C LEU A 250 37.61 -9.00 -12.44
N ALA A 251 37.25 -9.35 -13.69
CA ALA A 251 36.04 -8.84 -14.32
C ALA A 251 34.78 -9.32 -13.61
N ILE A 252 34.69 -10.59 -13.22
CA ILE A 252 33.58 -11.12 -12.43
C ILE A 252 33.52 -10.45 -11.07
N MET A 253 34.64 -10.30 -10.38
CA MET A 253 34.67 -9.59 -9.08
C MET A 253 34.18 -8.16 -9.21
N TYR A 254 34.60 -7.45 -10.26
CA TYR A 254 34.14 -6.08 -10.51
C TYR A 254 32.62 -6.00 -10.68
N VAL A 255 32.01 -6.94 -11.40
CA VAL A 255 30.57 -7.02 -11.57
C VAL A 255 29.87 -7.38 -10.25
N MET A 256 30.44 -8.32 -9.48
CA MET A 256 29.91 -8.68 -8.16
C MET A 256 29.96 -7.50 -7.19
N ASP A 257 31.05 -6.75 -7.18
CA ASP A 257 31.18 -5.54 -6.36
C ASP A 257 30.15 -4.48 -6.74
N LEU A 258 29.84 -4.33 -8.03
CA LEU A 258 28.76 -3.46 -8.48
C LEU A 258 27.39 -3.91 -7.95
N VAL A 259 27.12 -5.22 -7.99
CA VAL A 259 25.88 -5.78 -7.42
C VAL A 259 25.80 -5.52 -5.91
N LEU A 260 26.88 -5.78 -5.18
CA LEU A 260 26.96 -5.50 -3.74
C LEU A 260 26.75 -3.99 -3.45
N PHE A 261 27.32 -3.14 -4.27
CA PHE A 261 27.14 -1.69 -4.14
C PHE A 261 25.66 -1.24 -4.30
N PHE A 262 24.89 -1.92 -5.14
CA PHE A 262 23.44 -1.72 -5.22
C PHE A 262 22.73 -2.27 -3.97
N LEU A 263 23.07 -3.48 -3.54
CA LEU A 263 22.47 -4.12 -2.37
C LEU A 263 22.70 -3.33 -1.09
N ASP A 264 23.90 -2.81 -0.88
CA ASP A 264 24.24 -1.96 0.27
C ASP A 264 23.39 -0.71 0.33
N THR A 265 23.07 -0.11 -0.83
CA THR A 265 22.19 1.07 -0.88
C THR A 265 20.80 0.72 -0.36
N TYR A 266 20.28 -0.44 -0.74
CA TYR A 266 18.97 -0.89 -0.26
C TYR A 266 19.00 -1.24 1.22
N LEU A 267 20.03 -1.88 1.71
CA LEU A 267 20.23 -2.21 3.13
C LEU A 267 20.20 -0.93 3.98
N TRP A 268 21.01 0.05 3.64
CA TRP A 268 21.05 1.32 4.38
C TRP A 268 19.78 2.14 4.22
N TYR A 269 19.10 2.03 3.06
CA TYR A 269 17.77 2.61 2.90
C TYR A 269 16.78 2.03 3.91
N ILE A 270 16.69 0.70 4.05
CA ILE A 270 15.76 0.07 5.01
C ILE A 270 16.11 0.48 6.45
N ILE A 271 17.38 0.45 6.83
CA ILE A 271 17.82 0.85 8.18
C ILE A 271 17.40 2.29 8.48
N TRP A 272 17.74 3.22 7.62
CA TRP A 272 17.46 4.63 7.86
C TRP A 272 16.00 4.99 7.73
N ILE A 273 15.23 4.32 6.84
CA ILE A 273 13.79 4.56 6.74
C ILE A 273 13.07 4.13 8.03
N VAL A 274 13.50 3.04 8.66
CA VAL A 274 12.97 2.60 9.95
C VAL A 274 13.33 3.60 11.05
N ILE A 275 14.58 4.06 11.12
CA ILE A 275 15.02 5.06 12.11
C ILE A 275 14.23 6.36 11.94
N PHE A 276 14.05 6.84 10.70
CA PHE A 276 13.22 8.02 10.42
C PHE A 276 11.76 7.81 10.78
N SER A 277 11.21 6.61 10.57
CA SER A 277 9.86 6.26 10.98
C SER A 277 9.71 6.31 12.50
N ILE A 278 10.66 5.77 13.24
CA ILE A 278 10.69 5.82 14.70
C ILE A 278 10.77 7.28 15.18
N GLY A 279 11.67 8.06 14.63
CA GLY A 279 11.78 9.49 14.95
C GLY A 279 10.47 10.24 14.66
N ARG A 280 9.83 9.94 13.54
CA ARG A 280 8.52 10.53 13.20
C ARG A 280 7.42 10.09 14.16
N SER A 281 7.44 8.86 14.67
CA SER A 281 6.45 8.39 15.64
C SER A 281 6.49 9.20 16.94
N PHE A 282 7.67 9.57 17.43
CA PHE A 282 7.81 10.46 18.58
C PHE A 282 7.22 11.84 18.31
N SER A 283 7.49 12.40 17.15
CA SER A 283 6.93 13.69 16.71
C SER A 283 5.40 13.67 16.60
N LEU A 284 4.82 12.53 16.25
CA LEU A 284 3.37 12.33 16.16
C LEU A 284 2.72 12.02 17.51
N GLY A 285 3.51 11.81 18.57
CA GLY A 285 3.02 11.41 19.87
C GLY A 285 2.64 9.92 19.98
N LEU A 286 3.09 9.12 19.02
CA LEU A 286 2.88 7.67 19.07
C LEU A 286 3.82 7.06 20.08
N SER A 287 3.27 6.34 21.05
CA SER A 287 4.07 5.64 22.06
C SER A 287 4.27 4.18 21.64
N ILE A 288 5.45 3.88 21.09
CA ILE A 288 5.81 2.51 20.72
C ILE A 288 6.12 1.66 21.96
N TRP A 289 6.53 2.30 23.04
CA TRP A 289 7.00 1.66 24.28
C TRP A 289 5.95 1.60 25.38
N THR A 290 4.73 2.02 25.07
CA THR A 290 3.68 2.13 26.07
C THR A 290 2.99 0.80 26.29
N PRO A 291 3.13 0.15 27.44
CA PRO A 291 2.23 -0.95 27.79
C PRO A 291 0.79 -0.44 27.77
N TRP A 292 -0.10 -1.16 27.11
CA TRP A 292 -1.51 -0.79 26.97
C TRP A 292 -2.24 -0.68 28.34
N LYS A 293 -1.75 -1.33 29.37
CA LYS A 293 -2.28 -1.27 30.74
C LYS A 293 -2.31 0.13 31.36
N ASP A 294 -1.48 1.04 30.83
CA ASP A 294 -1.39 2.43 31.31
C ASP A 294 -2.14 3.43 30.42
N ILE A 295 -3.12 2.96 29.67
CA ILE A 295 -3.87 3.74 28.69
C ILE A 295 -4.47 5.01 29.28
N TYR A 296 -5.07 4.92 30.47
CA TYR A 296 -5.72 6.08 31.11
C TYR A 296 -4.76 7.20 31.51
N THR A 297 -3.55 6.87 31.89
CA THR A 297 -2.54 7.87 32.25
C THR A 297 -2.01 8.60 31.01
N ARG A 298 -2.32 8.12 29.82
CA ARG A 298 -1.76 8.58 28.54
C ARG A 298 -2.76 9.14 27.56
N LEU A 299 -4.03 9.16 27.92
CA LEU A 299 -5.00 9.94 27.13
C LEU A 299 -4.51 11.38 27.04
N PRO A 300 -4.47 11.99 25.82
CA PRO A 300 -4.04 13.36 25.68
C PRO A 300 -4.83 14.26 26.64
N LYS A 301 -4.16 15.22 27.23
CA LYS A 301 -4.81 16.20 28.11
C LYS A 301 -6.06 16.81 27.49
N ARG A 302 -6.11 16.91 26.17
CA ARG A 302 -7.29 17.37 25.42
C ARG A 302 -8.51 16.44 25.55
N ILE A 303 -8.31 15.12 25.40
CA ILE A 303 -9.41 14.16 25.56
C ILE A 303 -9.80 14.06 27.01
N TYR A 304 -8.81 14.05 27.91
CA TYR A 304 -9.05 14.07 29.34
C TYR A 304 -9.75 15.36 29.80
N ALA A 305 -9.36 16.51 29.26
CA ALA A 305 -10.01 17.78 29.50
C ALA A 305 -11.46 17.82 28.95
N LYS A 306 -11.68 17.26 27.76
CA LYS A 306 -13.04 17.11 27.18
C LYS A 306 -13.89 16.17 28.03
N LEU A 307 -13.35 15.04 28.47
CA LEU A 307 -14.03 14.12 29.39
C LEU A 307 -14.31 14.75 30.75
N LEU A 308 -13.36 15.48 31.31
CA LEU A 308 -13.51 16.21 32.57
C LEU A 308 -14.43 17.43 32.43
N ALA A 309 -14.30 18.22 31.38
CA ALA A 309 -15.19 19.34 31.10
C ALA A 309 -16.62 18.85 30.89
N THR A 310 -16.81 17.74 30.18
CA THR A 310 -18.09 17.07 30.07
C THR A 310 -18.56 16.59 31.45
N ALA A 311 -17.67 16.10 32.30
CA ALA A 311 -17.94 15.68 33.67
C ALA A 311 -18.30 16.85 34.60
N GLU A 312 -17.62 17.98 34.45
CA GLU A 312 -17.94 19.21 35.24
C GLU A 312 -19.23 19.86 34.77
N MET A 313 -19.50 19.89 33.47
CA MET A 313 -20.80 20.32 32.95
C MET A 313 -21.94 19.44 33.48
N GLU A 314 -21.65 18.22 33.86
CA GLU A 314 -22.60 17.27 34.40
C GLU A 314 -23.10 17.58 35.82
N VAL A 315 -22.29 18.19 36.61
CA VAL A 315 -22.75 18.68 37.91
C VAL A 315 -23.87 19.68 37.74
N LYS A 316 -23.87 20.43 36.63
CA LYS A 316 -24.93 21.35 36.22
C LYS A 316 -25.98 20.75 35.30
N TYR A 317 -25.65 19.84 34.43
CA TYR A 317 -26.48 19.46 33.26
C TYR A 317 -26.60 17.93 32.97
N LYS A 318 -26.09 17.05 33.80
CA LYS A 318 -26.11 15.56 33.63
C LYS A 318 -25.45 14.96 32.37
N PRO A 319 -24.24 15.33 31.93
CA PRO A 319 -23.63 14.72 30.77
C PRO A 319 -22.78 13.47 31.06
N LYS A 320 -22.51 13.09 32.34
CA LYS A 320 -21.73 11.89 32.70
C LYS A 320 -22.30 10.59 32.16
N VAL A 321 -23.59 10.48 32.13
CA VAL A 321 -24.28 9.32 31.59
C VAL A 321 -23.94 9.14 30.10
N LEU A 322 -23.80 10.24 29.36
CA LEU A 322 -23.53 10.20 27.93
C LEU A 322 -22.12 9.72 27.60
N VAL A 323 -21.10 10.20 28.30
CA VAL A 323 -19.71 9.75 28.15
C VAL A 323 -19.56 8.29 28.55
N SER A 324 -20.17 7.89 29.65
CA SER A 324 -20.23 6.50 30.09
C SER A 324 -20.91 5.60 29.06
N GLN A 325 -21.99 6.07 28.43
CA GLN A 325 -22.69 5.35 27.37
C GLN A 325 -21.83 5.18 26.11
N ILE A 326 -21.03 6.17 25.72
CA ILE A 326 -20.12 6.08 24.58
C ILE A 326 -19.06 5.02 24.81
N TRP A 327 -18.43 5.03 25.96
CA TRP A 327 -17.43 4.02 26.31
C TRP A 327 -18.04 2.62 26.39
N ASN A 328 -19.19 2.47 26.95
CA ASN A 328 -19.90 1.19 27.00
C ASN A 328 -20.26 0.70 25.58
N ALA A 329 -20.71 1.58 24.70
CA ALA A 329 -21.02 1.24 23.33
C ALA A 329 -19.77 0.76 22.55
N VAL A 330 -18.61 1.40 22.74
CA VAL A 330 -17.34 0.97 22.13
C VAL A 330 -16.91 -0.41 22.62
N ILE A 331 -17.01 -0.67 23.93
CA ILE A 331 -16.65 -1.97 24.53
C ILE A 331 -17.58 -3.07 24.02
N ILE A 332 -18.89 -2.85 24.00
CA ILE A 332 -19.88 -3.81 23.48
C ILE A 332 -19.63 -4.12 22.00
N SER A 333 -19.24 -3.14 21.22
CA SER A 333 -18.99 -3.32 19.79
C SER A 333 -17.74 -4.13 19.47
N MET A 334 -16.81 -4.28 20.37
CA MET A 334 -15.65 -5.17 20.19
C MET A 334 -16.04 -6.65 20.09
N TYR A 335 -17.15 -7.02 20.70
CA TYR A 335 -17.79 -8.33 20.61
C TYR A 335 -18.95 -8.33 19.62
N ARG A 336 -18.78 -7.67 18.51
CA ARG A 336 -19.78 -7.34 17.50
C ARG A 336 -20.63 -8.48 16.98
N GLU A 337 -20.24 -9.68 17.23
CA GLU A 337 -20.74 -10.81 16.46
C GLU A 337 -21.86 -11.54 17.14
N HIS A 338 -21.96 -11.43 18.46
CA HIS A 338 -22.89 -12.22 19.23
C HIS A 338 -23.42 -11.47 20.45
N LEU A 339 -24.54 -11.93 20.93
CA LEU A 339 -25.08 -11.53 22.21
C LEU A 339 -24.06 -11.87 23.30
N LEU A 340 -23.52 -10.84 23.93
CA LEU A 340 -22.65 -11.02 25.08
C LEU A 340 -23.52 -11.44 26.26
N SER A 341 -23.09 -12.46 26.99
CA SER A 341 -23.74 -12.81 28.23
C SER A 341 -23.74 -11.61 29.20
N ILE A 342 -24.80 -11.42 29.93
CA ILE A 342 -24.96 -10.32 30.91
C ILE A 342 -23.74 -10.24 31.85
N GLY A 343 -23.21 -11.37 32.29
CA GLY A 343 -22.04 -11.40 33.13
C GLY A 343 -20.76 -10.88 32.48
N ASN A 344 -20.58 -11.08 31.17
CA ASN A 344 -19.46 -10.52 30.42
C ASN A 344 -19.60 -9.01 30.25
N VAL A 345 -20.78 -8.54 29.92
CA VAL A 345 -21.06 -7.10 29.79
C VAL A 345 -20.86 -6.39 31.12
N GLN A 346 -21.37 -6.95 32.21
CA GLN A 346 -21.21 -6.37 33.57
C GLN A 346 -19.75 -6.19 33.96
N ARG A 347 -18.86 -7.11 33.58
CA ARG A 347 -17.42 -7.00 33.89
C ARG A 347 -16.71 -5.93 33.08
N LEU A 348 -17.27 -5.54 31.92
CA LEU A 348 -16.73 -4.51 31.06
C LEU A 348 -17.25 -3.11 31.39
N LEU A 349 -18.30 -3.00 32.16
CA LEU A 349 -18.92 -1.73 32.49
C LEU A 349 -18.30 -1.08 33.73
N TYR A 350 -18.31 0.24 33.75
CA TYR A 350 -18.05 1.01 34.97
C TYR A 350 -19.16 0.81 35.98
N HIS A 351 -18.78 0.40 37.19
CA HIS A 351 -19.73 0.26 38.27
C HIS A 351 -19.78 1.54 39.12
N GLN A 352 -20.99 2.01 39.39
CA GLN A 352 -21.16 3.00 40.45
C GLN A 352 -21.00 2.32 41.80
N VAL A 353 -20.04 2.82 42.57
CA VAL A 353 -19.79 2.37 43.92
C VAL A 353 -20.09 3.53 44.89
N ASP A 354 -20.82 3.27 45.91
CA ASP A 354 -21.06 4.27 46.97
C ASP A 354 -19.78 4.50 47.75
N GLY A 355 -19.26 5.71 47.68
CA GLY A 355 -18.10 6.13 48.44
C GLY A 355 -18.42 6.37 49.90
N PRO A 356 -17.41 6.41 50.81
CA PRO A 356 -17.58 6.50 52.26
C PRO A 356 -18.34 7.75 52.73
N ASN A 357 -18.56 8.75 51.91
CA ASN A 357 -19.25 10.00 52.23
C ASN A 357 -20.60 10.13 51.50
N GLY A 358 -21.22 9.05 51.05
CA GLY A 358 -22.46 9.08 50.30
C GLY A 358 -22.29 9.64 48.84
N SER A 359 -21.05 9.89 48.39
CA SER A 359 -20.74 10.29 47.04
C SER A 359 -20.67 9.04 46.17
N ARG A 360 -21.34 9.07 45.02
CA ARG A 360 -21.23 7.98 44.04
C ARG A 360 -19.94 8.14 43.25
N ALA A 361 -19.06 7.16 43.34
CA ALA A 361 -17.85 7.09 42.56
C ALA A 361 -17.99 6.03 41.44
N LEU A 362 -17.48 6.33 40.25
CA LEU A 362 -17.39 5.37 39.12
C LEU A 362 -16.12 4.52 39.31
N ARG A 363 -16.29 3.24 39.61
CA ARG A 363 -15.21 2.30 39.63
C ARG A 363 -14.95 1.78 38.24
N ALA A 364 -13.72 2.00 37.76
CA ALA A 364 -13.28 1.45 36.48
C ALA A 364 -13.36 -0.08 36.47
N PRO A 365 -13.74 -0.71 35.34
CA PRO A 365 -13.75 -2.15 35.25
C PRO A 365 -12.34 -2.68 35.46
N PRO A 366 -12.19 -3.87 36.07
CA PRO A 366 -10.89 -4.51 36.30
C PRO A 366 -10.04 -4.67 35.05
N PHE A 367 -10.69 -4.65 33.91
CA PHE A 367 -10.07 -4.71 32.58
C PHE A 367 -9.11 -3.54 32.29
N PHE A 368 -9.42 -2.37 32.81
CA PHE A 368 -8.66 -1.16 32.56
C PHE A 368 -7.70 -0.76 33.68
N THR A 369 -7.86 -1.33 34.85
CA THR A 369 -7.04 -1.02 36.02
C THR A 369 -6.30 -2.26 36.45
N ASN A 370 -4.99 -2.23 36.35
CA ASN A 370 -4.12 -3.19 37.00
C ASN A 370 -3.93 -2.75 38.45
N GLN A 371 -4.94 -2.94 39.27
CA GLN A 371 -4.81 -2.76 40.72
C GLN A 371 -4.07 -3.99 41.25
N ASP A 372 -2.98 -3.76 41.93
CA ASP A 372 -2.25 -4.74 42.75
C ASP A 372 -1.31 -5.73 42.03
N GLY A 373 -0.69 -5.39 40.93
CA GLY A 373 0.36 -6.25 40.35
C GLY A 373 -0.11 -7.65 39.89
N VAL A 374 -1.38 -7.93 39.99
CA VAL A 374 -2.02 -9.13 39.49
C VAL A 374 -2.39 -8.84 38.05
N GLY A 375 -1.53 -9.27 37.15
CA GLY A 375 -1.84 -9.21 35.72
C GLY A 375 -3.20 -9.82 35.44
N PHE A 376 -3.85 -9.38 34.39
CA PHE A 376 -5.16 -9.85 33.96
C PHE A 376 -5.11 -11.38 33.76
N LYS A 377 -5.30 -12.12 34.81
CA LYS A 377 -5.37 -13.60 34.84
C LYS A 377 -6.81 -14.09 34.60
N GLY A 378 -7.60 -13.31 33.91
CA GLY A 378 -8.96 -13.73 33.56
C GLY A 378 -8.95 -14.40 32.19
N ASN A 379 -9.61 -15.53 32.07
CA ASN A 379 -9.82 -16.28 30.83
C ASN A 379 -10.65 -15.53 29.75
N PHE A 380 -10.87 -14.23 29.91
CA PHE A 380 -11.74 -13.46 29.02
C PHE A 380 -11.06 -13.05 27.71
N PHE A 381 -9.82 -12.55 27.82
CA PHE A 381 -9.04 -12.16 26.68
C PHE A 381 -7.67 -12.81 26.83
N PRO A 382 -7.34 -13.78 25.99
CA PRO A 382 -6.01 -14.35 26.00
C PRO A 382 -4.99 -13.26 25.72
N ALA A 383 -3.91 -13.24 26.48
CA ALA A 383 -2.81 -12.30 26.27
C ALA A 383 -2.32 -12.38 24.80
N GLY A 384 -2.19 -11.23 24.14
CA GLY A 384 -1.86 -11.15 22.72
C GLY A 384 -3.02 -11.47 21.77
N GLY A 385 -4.23 -11.67 22.30
CA GLY A 385 -5.42 -11.93 21.48
C GLY A 385 -5.87 -10.73 20.63
N GLU A 386 -6.72 -11.00 19.64
CA GLU A 386 -7.26 -9.98 18.74
C GLU A 386 -7.99 -8.85 19.49
N ALA A 387 -8.80 -9.21 20.50
CA ALA A 387 -9.55 -8.23 21.27
C ALA A 387 -8.63 -7.28 22.05
N GLU A 388 -7.58 -7.81 22.68
CA GLU A 388 -6.58 -6.99 23.38
C GLU A 388 -5.87 -6.02 22.41
N ARG A 389 -5.46 -6.49 21.26
CA ARG A 389 -4.80 -5.66 20.24
C ARG A 389 -5.71 -4.55 19.72
N ARG A 390 -6.98 -4.86 19.46
CA ARG A 390 -7.98 -3.88 19.01
C ARG A 390 -8.22 -2.80 20.03
N ILE A 391 -8.42 -3.18 21.32
CA ILE A 391 -8.61 -2.24 22.42
C ILE A 391 -7.37 -1.36 22.58
N SER A 392 -6.20 -1.96 22.59
CA SER A 392 -4.93 -1.26 22.73
C SER A 392 -4.72 -0.26 21.57
N PHE A 393 -4.98 -0.65 20.34
CA PHE A 393 -4.87 0.22 19.20
C PHE A 393 -5.88 1.37 19.26
N PHE A 394 -7.14 1.10 19.56
CA PHE A 394 -8.17 2.12 19.69
C PHE A 394 -7.77 3.17 20.73
N ALA A 395 -7.39 2.74 21.92
CA ALA A 395 -6.97 3.65 22.97
C ALA A 395 -5.69 4.43 22.59
N SER A 396 -4.70 3.77 22.02
CA SER A 396 -3.49 4.42 21.54
C SER A 396 -3.78 5.41 20.40
N SER A 397 -4.74 5.11 19.53
CA SER A 397 -5.13 5.99 18.43
C SER A 397 -5.72 7.31 18.91
N LEU A 398 -6.39 7.31 20.07
CA LEU A 398 -6.93 8.52 20.68
C LEU A 398 -5.83 9.46 21.22
N THR A 399 -4.62 8.97 21.40
CA THR A 399 -3.47 9.78 21.82
C THR A 399 -2.80 10.51 20.64
N THR A 400 -3.10 10.12 19.42
CA THR A 400 -2.57 10.74 18.20
C THR A 400 -3.29 12.06 17.92
N ALA A 401 -2.60 13.00 17.28
CA ALA A 401 -3.24 14.22 16.81
C ALA A 401 -4.29 13.87 15.73
N LEU A 402 -5.54 14.12 16.03
CA LEU A 402 -6.68 13.89 15.16
C LEU A 402 -7.17 15.24 14.61
N PRO A 403 -7.61 15.33 13.35
CA PRO A 403 -8.40 16.45 12.88
C PRO A 403 -9.67 16.61 13.74
N GLU A 404 -10.10 17.83 13.99
CA GLU A 404 -11.37 18.05 14.67
C GLU A 404 -12.52 17.57 13.79
N PRO A 405 -13.37 16.65 14.29
CA PRO A 405 -14.44 16.11 13.48
C PRO A 405 -15.58 17.12 13.34
N LEU A 406 -16.13 17.20 12.13
CA LEU A 406 -17.40 17.88 11.92
C LEU A 406 -18.54 17.13 12.63
N PRO A 407 -19.61 17.81 13.06
CA PRO A 407 -20.83 17.16 13.48
C PRO A 407 -21.34 16.21 12.39
N VAL A 408 -22.08 15.16 12.79
CA VAL A 408 -22.60 14.19 11.82
C VAL A 408 -23.45 14.84 10.73
N ASP A 409 -24.21 15.84 11.09
CA ASP A 409 -25.05 16.58 10.12
C ASP A 409 -24.23 17.28 9.02
N ALA A 410 -23.06 17.81 9.38
CA ALA A 410 -22.20 18.57 8.49
C ALA A 410 -21.09 17.72 7.86
N MET A 411 -20.90 16.49 8.32
CA MET A 411 -19.85 15.63 7.76
C MET A 411 -20.10 15.32 6.28
N PRO A 412 -19.05 15.20 5.46
CA PRO A 412 -19.17 14.81 4.06
C PRO A 412 -19.81 13.42 3.91
N THR A 413 -20.45 13.19 2.78
CA THR A 413 -20.98 11.89 2.40
C THR A 413 -19.87 11.02 1.80
N PHE A 414 -19.87 9.75 2.13
CA PHE A 414 -18.89 8.80 1.59
C PHE A 414 -19.51 7.47 1.21
N THR A 415 -18.86 6.78 0.30
CA THR A 415 -19.26 5.45 -0.17
C THR A 415 -18.10 4.47 0.03
N VAL A 416 -18.40 3.27 0.50
CA VAL A 416 -17.45 2.15 0.49
C VAL A 416 -17.69 1.33 -0.76
N LEU A 417 -16.66 1.13 -1.57
CA LEU A 417 -16.71 0.32 -2.78
C LEU A 417 -15.94 -0.98 -2.58
N ILE A 418 -16.64 -2.09 -2.72
CA ILE A 418 -16.12 -3.46 -2.55
C ILE A 418 -16.05 -4.12 -3.92
N PRO A 419 -14.89 -4.47 -4.45
CA PRO A 419 -14.78 -5.29 -5.65
C PRO A 419 -15.05 -6.75 -5.31
N HIS A 420 -15.82 -7.42 -6.12
CA HIS A 420 -16.08 -8.84 -5.98
C HIS A 420 -16.04 -9.55 -7.34
N TYR A 421 -15.26 -10.62 -7.45
CA TYR A 421 -15.15 -11.39 -8.69
C TYR A 421 -15.08 -12.90 -8.50
N SER A 422 -14.44 -13.42 -7.47
CA SER A 422 -14.29 -14.87 -7.23
C SER A 422 -14.42 -15.29 -5.77
N GLU A 423 -14.50 -14.33 -4.87
CA GLU A 423 -14.59 -14.58 -3.44
C GLU A 423 -15.95 -15.20 -3.10
N LYS A 424 -15.97 -16.07 -2.10
CA LYS A 424 -17.22 -16.66 -1.61
C LYS A 424 -18.04 -15.63 -0.88
N ILE A 425 -19.34 -15.58 -1.19
CA ILE A 425 -20.28 -14.68 -0.51
C ILE A 425 -20.56 -15.21 0.90
N LEU A 426 -20.93 -16.50 0.99
CA LEU A 426 -21.22 -17.20 2.22
C LEU A 426 -20.70 -18.64 2.09
N LEU A 427 -20.14 -19.21 3.14
CA LEU A 427 -19.72 -20.60 3.16
C LEU A 427 -20.93 -21.52 3.08
N SER A 428 -20.84 -22.57 2.27
CA SER A 428 -21.81 -23.65 2.25
C SER A 428 -21.58 -24.59 3.42
N LEU A 429 -22.63 -25.28 3.84
CA LEU A 429 -22.52 -26.27 4.91
C LEU A 429 -21.51 -27.38 4.55
N ARG A 430 -21.50 -27.77 3.29
CA ARG A 430 -20.60 -28.80 2.75
C ARG A 430 -19.12 -28.41 2.92
N GLU A 431 -18.78 -27.13 2.74
CA GLU A 431 -17.43 -26.62 2.92
C GLU A 431 -17.01 -26.56 4.37
N ILE A 432 -17.96 -26.25 5.25
CA ILE A 432 -17.69 -26.12 6.70
C ILE A 432 -17.37 -27.50 7.31
N ILE A 433 -18.01 -28.57 6.81
CA ILE A 433 -17.85 -29.94 7.35
C ILE A 433 -16.88 -30.80 6.56
N ARG A 434 -16.38 -30.31 5.41
CA ARG A 434 -15.43 -31.08 4.60
C ARG A 434 -14.09 -31.14 5.31
N GLU A 435 -13.50 -32.34 5.33
CA GLU A 435 -12.09 -32.51 5.71
C GLU A 435 -11.19 -31.85 4.67
N GLU A 436 -10.23 -31.03 5.09
CA GLU A 436 -9.39 -30.24 4.17
C GLU A 436 -8.39 -31.13 3.42
N ASP A 437 -7.89 -32.19 4.05
CA ASP A 437 -6.95 -33.12 3.45
C ASP A 437 -7.20 -34.55 3.95
N GLN A 438 -6.83 -35.54 3.13
CA GLN A 438 -6.92 -36.97 3.50
C GLN A 438 -6.06 -37.33 4.72
N ASN A 439 -5.03 -36.50 5.02
CA ASN A 439 -4.12 -36.71 6.14
C ASN A 439 -4.51 -35.93 7.41
N THR A 440 -5.23 -34.84 7.27
CA THR A 440 -5.74 -34.02 8.38
C THR A 440 -7.26 -34.15 8.43
N ARG A 441 -7.76 -35.00 9.31
CA ARG A 441 -9.20 -35.22 9.50
C ARG A 441 -9.90 -34.05 10.25
N VAL A 442 -9.38 -32.84 10.13
CA VAL A 442 -9.93 -31.65 10.79
C VAL A 442 -10.83 -30.91 9.80
N THR A 443 -12.08 -30.69 10.17
CA THR A 443 -13.00 -29.87 9.39
C THR A 443 -12.76 -28.38 9.65
N LEU A 444 -13.16 -27.53 8.70
CA LEU A 444 -13.08 -26.07 8.89
C LEU A 444 -13.82 -25.62 10.17
N LEU A 445 -14.93 -26.25 10.50
CA LEU A 445 -15.70 -25.96 11.71
C LEU A 445 -14.91 -26.25 12.97
N GLU A 446 -14.27 -27.41 13.04
CA GLU A 446 -13.44 -27.79 14.19
C GLU A 446 -12.23 -26.86 14.37
N TYR A 447 -11.63 -26.50 13.26
CA TYR A 447 -10.53 -25.54 13.24
C TYR A 447 -10.97 -24.16 13.77
N LEU A 448 -12.08 -23.63 13.26
CA LEU A 448 -12.61 -22.34 13.73
C LEU A 448 -13.03 -22.36 15.20
N LYS A 449 -13.53 -23.51 15.71
CA LYS A 449 -13.85 -23.68 17.12
C LYS A 449 -12.60 -23.63 18.01
N GLN A 450 -11.51 -24.25 17.56
CA GLN A 450 -10.24 -24.22 18.30
C GLN A 450 -9.66 -22.83 18.36
N LEU A 451 -9.81 -22.05 17.29
CA LEU A 451 -9.35 -20.65 17.25
C LEU A 451 -10.23 -19.72 18.08
N HIS A 452 -11.52 -19.97 18.16
CA HIS A 452 -12.51 -19.11 18.79
C HIS A 452 -13.39 -19.83 19.81
N PRO A 453 -12.81 -20.48 20.85
CA PRO A 453 -13.57 -21.36 21.73
C PRO A 453 -14.64 -20.62 22.53
N VAL A 454 -14.30 -19.44 23.08
CA VAL A 454 -15.24 -18.64 23.88
C VAL A 454 -16.41 -18.13 23.03
N GLU A 455 -16.12 -17.72 21.80
CA GLU A 455 -17.15 -17.23 20.89
C GLU A 455 -18.06 -18.37 20.42
N TRP A 456 -17.52 -19.56 20.25
CA TRP A 456 -18.30 -20.73 19.93
C TRP A 456 -19.25 -21.13 21.08
N ASP A 457 -18.74 -21.14 22.30
CA ASP A 457 -19.56 -21.44 23.49
C ASP A 457 -20.69 -20.43 23.66
N ASN A 458 -20.42 -19.16 23.41
CA ASN A 458 -21.45 -18.12 23.45
C ASN A 458 -22.48 -18.32 22.32
N PHE A 459 -22.03 -18.61 21.12
CA PHE A 459 -22.91 -18.89 19.99
C PHE A 459 -23.85 -20.08 20.26
N VAL A 460 -23.33 -21.14 20.90
CA VAL A 460 -24.14 -22.31 21.28
C VAL A 460 -25.18 -21.93 22.34
N LYS A 461 -24.79 -21.17 23.37
CA LYS A 461 -25.71 -20.69 24.42
C LYS A 461 -26.80 -19.81 23.84
N ASP A 462 -26.44 -18.84 23.03
CA ASP A 462 -27.39 -17.92 22.41
C ASP A 462 -28.37 -18.66 21.47
N THR A 463 -27.88 -19.66 20.75
CA THR A 463 -28.74 -20.48 19.88
C THR A 463 -29.72 -21.33 20.67
N LYS A 464 -29.30 -21.85 21.85
CA LYS A 464 -30.19 -22.57 22.75
C LYS A 464 -31.28 -21.66 23.33
N ILE A 465 -30.92 -20.45 23.79
CA ILE A 465 -31.89 -19.49 24.31
C ILE A 465 -32.94 -19.14 23.25
N LEU A 466 -32.52 -18.88 22.02
CA LEU A 466 -33.43 -18.57 20.93
C LEU A 466 -34.31 -19.75 20.51
N ALA A 467 -33.81 -20.98 20.67
CA ALA A 467 -34.58 -22.18 20.45
C ALA A 467 -35.66 -22.33 21.54
N GLU A 468 -35.33 -22.08 22.79
CA GLU A 468 -36.26 -22.11 23.92
C GLU A 468 -37.33 -21.01 23.80
N GLU A 469 -36.97 -19.82 23.35
CA GLU A 469 -37.91 -18.71 23.09
C GLU A 469 -38.90 -19.04 21.94
N ALA A 470 -38.41 -19.76 20.89
CA ALA A 470 -39.26 -20.17 19.76
C ALA A 470 -40.17 -21.36 20.10
N GLU A 471 -39.75 -22.23 21.02
CA GLU A 471 -40.51 -23.41 21.47
C GLU A 471 -41.53 -23.11 22.56
N GLY A 472 -41.63 -21.85 23.00
CA GLY A 472 -42.59 -21.44 24.04
C GLY A 472 -44.07 -21.72 23.71
N ASP A 473 -44.41 -22.16 22.48
CA ASP A 473 -45.73 -22.55 22.03
C ASP A 473 -45.93 -24.06 21.82
N GLU A 474 -44.88 -24.88 21.80
CA GLU A 474 -45.03 -26.34 21.70
C GLU A 474 -44.06 -27.09 22.60
N LYS A 475 -44.65 -27.85 23.54
CA LYS A 475 -43.92 -28.77 24.41
C LYS A 475 -43.27 -29.88 23.65
N SER A 476 -41.95 -29.85 23.51
CA SER A 476 -41.14 -31.00 23.16
C SER A 476 -39.90 -31.10 24.02
N SER A 477 -39.94 -32.06 24.90
CA SER A 477 -38.86 -32.55 25.75
C SER A 477 -37.79 -33.22 24.92
N LYS A 478 -36.59 -32.79 24.95
CA LYS A 478 -35.28 -33.43 24.70
C LYS A 478 -34.26 -32.46 24.18
N THR A 479 -33.97 -31.41 24.95
CA THR A 479 -32.95 -30.40 24.60
C THR A 479 -31.58 -30.73 25.17
N ASP A 480 -31.45 -31.75 26.06
CA ASP A 480 -30.17 -31.95 26.75
C ASP A 480 -29.08 -32.69 25.99
N ASP A 481 -29.44 -33.30 24.83
CA ASP A 481 -28.51 -34.06 23.98
C ASP A 481 -28.33 -33.48 22.58
N LEU A 482 -28.46 -32.19 22.40
CA LEU A 482 -28.05 -31.60 21.13
C LEU A 482 -26.55 -31.61 21.03
N PRO A 483 -25.93 -32.65 20.44
CA PRO A 483 -24.51 -32.61 20.22
C PRO A 483 -24.26 -31.44 19.33
N PHE A 484 -23.18 -30.82 19.60
CA PHE A 484 -22.51 -29.73 18.99
C PHE A 484 -22.66 -29.61 17.44
N TYR A 485 -22.89 -30.74 16.73
CA TYR A 485 -23.20 -30.80 15.30
C TYR A 485 -24.65 -30.47 14.97
N CYS A 486 -25.52 -30.49 15.94
CA CYS A 486 -26.94 -30.39 15.70
C CYS A 486 -27.41 -28.96 15.53
N ILE A 487 -26.59 -28.00 15.87
CA ILE A 487 -26.85 -26.61 15.58
C ILE A 487 -26.63 -26.41 14.07
N GLY A 488 -27.58 -26.90 13.30
CA GLY A 488 -27.57 -26.82 11.85
C GLY A 488 -27.45 -28.14 11.09
N PHE A 489 -27.26 -29.28 11.76
CA PHE A 489 -27.00 -30.56 11.09
C PHE A 489 -27.99 -31.68 11.40
N LYS A 490 -28.60 -31.77 12.57
CA LYS A 490 -29.56 -32.83 12.91
C LYS A 490 -31.02 -32.44 12.77
N THR A 491 -31.32 -31.16 12.93
CA THR A 491 -32.64 -30.68 12.58
C THR A 491 -32.57 -30.14 11.17
N SER A 492 -33.43 -30.61 10.31
CA SER A 492 -33.58 -30.11 8.96
C SER A 492 -34.13 -28.70 8.87
N SER A 493 -34.09 -27.92 9.97
CA SER A 493 -34.49 -26.54 9.98
C SER A 493 -33.47 -25.70 9.23
N PRO A 494 -33.83 -25.01 8.14
CA PRO A 494 -32.92 -24.15 7.37
C PRO A 494 -32.30 -23.04 8.20
N GLU A 495 -32.95 -22.63 9.26
CA GLU A 495 -32.54 -21.50 10.10
C GLU A 495 -31.28 -21.82 10.92
N TYR A 496 -31.19 -22.97 11.57
CA TYR A 496 -30.01 -23.38 12.31
C TYR A 496 -28.80 -23.60 11.41
N THR A 497 -29.03 -24.17 10.24
CA THR A 497 -28.02 -24.34 9.20
C THR A 497 -27.47 -22.99 8.75
N LEU A 498 -28.34 -22.03 8.54
CA LEU A 498 -27.96 -20.68 8.13
C LEU A 498 -27.15 -19.97 9.23
N ARG A 499 -27.53 -20.05 10.48
CA ARG A 499 -26.79 -19.46 11.62
C ARG A 499 -25.38 -20.02 11.72
N THR A 500 -25.19 -21.33 11.57
CA THR A 500 -23.86 -21.96 11.57
C THR A 500 -23.03 -21.50 10.38
N ARG A 501 -23.62 -21.40 9.20
CA ARG A 501 -22.96 -20.85 8.01
C ARG A 501 -22.54 -19.39 8.21
N ILE A 502 -23.39 -18.57 8.81
CA ILE A 502 -23.08 -17.17 9.12
C ILE A 502 -21.93 -17.09 10.13
N TRP A 503 -22.00 -17.88 11.21
CA TRP A 503 -20.96 -17.92 12.22
C TRP A 503 -19.58 -18.25 11.63
N ALA A 504 -19.52 -19.29 10.81
CA ALA A 504 -18.29 -19.70 10.14
C ALA A 504 -17.83 -18.66 9.10
N SER A 505 -18.76 -18.10 8.33
CA SER A 505 -18.45 -17.11 7.31
C SER A 505 -17.90 -15.80 7.90
N LEU A 506 -18.37 -15.40 9.08
CA LEU A 506 -17.83 -14.22 9.78
C LEU A 506 -16.39 -14.41 10.28
N ARG A 507 -15.89 -15.63 10.37
CA ARG A 507 -14.54 -15.97 10.80
C ARG A 507 -13.62 -16.42 9.67
N ALA A 508 -14.18 -16.66 8.51
CA ALA A 508 -13.47 -16.95 7.28
C ALA A 508 -13.35 -15.71 6.39
N GLN A 509 -12.58 -15.82 5.33
CA GLN A 509 -12.43 -14.76 4.33
C GLN A 509 -13.59 -14.82 3.34
N THR A 510 -14.72 -14.20 3.70
CA THR A 510 -15.92 -14.16 2.87
C THR A 510 -16.40 -12.74 2.63
N LEU A 511 -17.14 -12.54 1.55
CA LEU A 511 -17.78 -11.26 1.27
C LEU A 511 -18.78 -10.86 2.36
N TYR A 512 -19.48 -11.83 2.96
CA TYR A 512 -20.40 -11.59 4.06
C TYR A 512 -19.69 -10.95 5.27
N ARG A 513 -18.51 -11.44 5.64
CA ARG A 513 -17.66 -10.82 6.68
C ARG A 513 -17.31 -9.38 6.33
N THR A 514 -16.86 -9.14 5.10
CA THR A 514 -16.49 -7.81 4.63
C THR A 514 -17.65 -6.85 4.69
N VAL A 515 -18.81 -7.23 4.17
CA VAL A 515 -20.02 -6.38 4.20
C VAL A 515 -20.46 -6.12 5.64
N SER A 516 -20.50 -7.16 6.49
CA SER A 516 -20.85 -7.02 7.91
C SER A 516 -19.94 -6.02 8.63
N GLY A 517 -18.63 -6.10 8.35
CA GLY A 517 -17.65 -5.16 8.88
C GLY A 517 -17.89 -3.72 8.40
N MET A 518 -18.14 -3.53 7.11
CA MET A 518 -18.35 -2.19 6.55
C MET A 518 -19.69 -1.58 6.97
N MET A 519 -20.71 -2.37 7.19
CA MET A 519 -22.01 -1.90 7.72
C MET A 519 -21.92 -1.34 9.15
N ASN A 520 -20.82 -1.58 9.86
CA ASN A 520 -20.54 -0.94 11.14
C ASN A 520 -20.42 0.60 11.02
N TYR A 521 -20.11 1.14 9.84
CA TYR A 521 -20.19 2.59 9.62
C TYR A 521 -21.61 3.13 9.84
N SER A 522 -22.63 2.43 9.36
CA SER A 522 -24.00 2.83 9.62
C SER A 522 -24.32 2.87 11.11
N LYS A 523 -23.87 1.84 11.85
CA LYS A 523 -24.04 1.79 13.31
C LYS A 523 -23.26 2.91 14.01
N ALA A 524 -22.04 3.19 13.57
CA ALA A 524 -21.22 4.27 14.10
C ALA A 524 -21.85 5.64 13.89
N ILE A 525 -22.38 5.90 12.70
CA ILE A 525 -23.06 7.16 12.38
C ILE A 525 -24.33 7.35 13.23
N LYS A 526 -25.15 6.30 13.37
CA LYS A 526 -26.32 6.32 14.25
C LYS A 526 -25.94 6.66 15.70
N LEU A 527 -24.90 5.99 16.20
CA LEU A 527 -24.40 6.21 17.57
C LEU A 527 -23.88 7.63 17.76
N LEU A 528 -23.03 8.11 16.86
CA LEU A 528 -22.46 9.46 16.92
C LEU A 528 -23.54 10.53 16.83
N TYR A 529 -24.51 10.39 15.93
CA TYR A 529 -25.61 11.32 15.77
C TYR A 529 -26.51 11.37 17.02
N ARG A 530 -26.80 10.21 17.58
CA ARG A 530 -27.56 10.11 18.85
C ARG A 530 -26.86 10.79 20.02
N VAL A 531 -25.56 10.63 20.09
CA VAL A 531 -24.72 11.21 21.15
C VAL A 531 -24.63 12.72 21.01
N GLU A 532 -24.51 13.22 19.79
CA GLU A 532 -24.41 14.66 19.51
C GLU A 532 -25.74 15.39 19.71
N ASN A 533 -26.85 14.70 19.55
CA ASN A 533 -28.17 15.26 19.62
C ASN A 533 -29.05 14.56 20.69
N PRO A 534 -28.72 14.68 21.97
CA PRO A 534 -29.46 13.99 23.04
C PRO A 534 -30.96 14.34 23.07
N ASP A 535 -31.34 15.55 22.66
CA ASP A 535 -32.72 16.00 22.63
C ASP A 535 -33.59 15.21 21.62
N ILE A 536 -32.97 14.62 20.60
CA ILE A 536 -33.68 13.76 19.64
C ILE A 536 -34.31 12.56 20.37
N VAL A 537 -33.64 12.01 21.34
CA VAL A 537 -34.11 10.86 22.13
C VAL A 537 -35.40 11.22 22.87
N HIS A 538 -35.50 12.47 23.34
CA HIS A 538 -36.68 12.95 24.09
C HIS A 538 -37.80 13.40 23.17
N ASN A 539 -37.49 13.93 22.00
CA ASN A 539 -38.48 14.55 21.10
C ASN A 539 -39.32 13.56 20.27
N PHE A 540 -38.78 12.35 20.00
CA PHE A 540 -39.48 11.40 19.13
C PHE A 540 -40.54 10.53 19.79
N GLY A 541 -40.67 10.53 21.13
CA GLY A 541 -41.79 9.88 21.86
C GLY A 541 -41.93 8.35 21.66
N SER A 542 -41.32 7.74 20.64
CA SER A 542 -41.27 6.30 20.42
C SER A 542 -39.92 5.84 19.88
N THR A 543 -39.47 4.68 20.33
CA THR A 543 -38.20 4.06 19.90
C THR A 543 -38.15 3.81 18.38
N GLU A 544 -39.29 3.46 17.78
CA GLU A 544 -39.34 3.20 16.33
C GLU A 544 -39.17 4.46 15.48
N ARG A 545 -39.69 5.61 15.94
CA ARG A 545 -39.49 6.87 15.22
C ARG A 545 -38.07 7.36 15.34
N LEU A 546 -37.48 7.20 16.51
CA LEU A 546 -36.08 7.51 16.73
C LEU A 546 -35.18 6.64 15.79
N GLU A 547 -35.41 5.34 15.75
CA GLU A 547 -34.59 4.44 14.93
C GLU A 547 -34.73 4.77 13.43
N ARG A 548 -35.94 5.09 12.98
CA ARG A 548 -36.14 5.53 11.58
C ARG A 548 -35.38 6.82 11.23
N GLU A 549 -35.29 7.77 12.16
CA GLU A 549 -34.52 9.01 11.92
C GLU A 549 -33.01 8.73 11.93
N LEU A 550 -32.55 7.90 12.85
CA LEU A 550 -31.15 7.46 12.88
C LEU A 550 -30.77 6.72 11.59
N GLU A 551 -31.64 5.86 11.09
CA GLU A 551 -31.43 5.18 9.80
C GLU A 551 -31.40 6.16 8.64
N ARG A 552 -32.32 7.13 8.64
CA ARG A 552 -32.36 8.16 7.60
C ARG A 552 -31.06 8.96 7.58
N MET A 553 -30.53 9.33 8.74
CA MET A 553 -29.25 10.02 8.85
C MET A 553 -28.09 9.16 8.36
N ALA A 554 -28.02 7.90 8.76
CA ALA A 554 -26.99 6.98 8.29
C ALA A 554 -27.03 6.82 6.76
N ARG A 555 -28.22 6.63 6.18
CA ARG A 555 -28.40 6.51 4.72
C ARG A 555 -28.01 7.78 3.94
N ARG A 556 -28.15 8.96 4.54
CA ARG A 556 -27.70 10.21 3.92
C ARG A 556 -26.19 10.30 3.84
N LYS A 557 -25.47 9.81 4.86
CA LYS A 557 -24.04 10.01 5.03
C LYS A 557 -23.19 8.88 4.49
N PHE A 558 -23.74 7.67 4.39
CA PHE A 558 -23.00 6.46 4.09
C PHE A 558 -23.72 5.58 3.08
N LYS A 559 -22.96 5.03 2.14
CA LYS A 559 -23.36 4.02 1.17
C LYS A 559 -22.34 2.90 1.08
N VAL A 560 -22.80 1.71 0.79
CA VAL A 560 -21.95 0.56 0.44
C VAL A 560 -22.37 0.05 -0.93
N THR A 561 -21.41 -0.04 -1.83
CA THR A 561 -21.64 -0.55 -3.17
C THR A 561 -20.66 -1.70 -3.43
N ILE A 562 -21.18 -2.83 -3.84
CA ILE A 562 -20.37 -3.96 -4.30
C ILE A 562 -20.34 -3.94 -5.82
N SER A 563 -19.16 -3.96 -6.38
CA SER A 563 -18.95 -4.11 -7.80
C SER A 563 -18.78 -5.59 -8.13
N MET A 564 -19.90 -6.26 -8.48
CA MET A 564 -19.95 -7.71 -8.75
C MET A 564 -19.77 -7.99 -10.23
N GLN A 565 -18.56 -8.34 -10.63
CA GLN A 565 -18.23 -8.60 -12.03
C GLN A 565 -18.99 -9.78 -12.64
N ARG A 566 -19.19 -10.84 -11.87
CA ARG A 566 -19.78 -12.09 -12.34
C ARG A 566 -21.27 -12.27 -12.02
N PHE A 567 -21.94 -11.27 -11.46
CA PHE A 567 -23.30 -11.37 -10.94
C PHE A 567 -24.30 -11.93 -11.95
N SER A 568 -24.24 -11.49 -13.20
CA SER A 568 -25.11 -12.01 -14.27
C SER A 568 -24.86 -13.49 -14.62
N LYS A 569 -23.68 -14.01 -14.28
CA LYS A 569 -23.25 -15.39 -14.55
C LYS A 569 -23.26 -16.29 -13.31
N PHE A 570 -23.85 -15.83 -12.21
CA PHE A 570 -23.94 -16.60 -10.97
C PHE A 570 -24.81 -17.86 -11.16
N ASN A 571 -24.33 -18.95 -10.57
CA ASN A 571 -25.13 -20.17 -10.44
C ASN A 571 -26.23 -19.95 -9.39
N LYS A 572 -27.12 -20.96 -9.24
CA LYS A 572 -28.26 -20.83 -8.33
C LYS A 572 -27.85 -20.61 -6.87
N GLU A 573 -26.83 -21.30 -6.39
CA GLU A 573 -26.31 -21.16 -5.03
C GLU A 573 -25.69 -19.75 -4.80
N GLU A 574 -24.92 -19.26 -5.74
CA GLU A 574 -24.34 -17.91 -5.69
C GLU A 574 -25.44 -16.84 -5.69
N GLN A 575 -26.50 -17.02 -6.48
CA GLN A 575 -27.66 -16.12 -6.50
C GLN A 575 -28.42 -16.13 -5.17
N GLU A 576 -28.65 -17.30 -4.58
CA GLU A 576 -29.30 -17.45 -3.26
C GLU A 576 -28.45 -16.76 -2.16
N ASN A 577 -27.13 -16.94 -2.20
CA ASN A 577 -26.23 -16.29 -1.25
C ASN A 577 -26.21 -14.75 -1.43
N ALA A 578 -26.26 -14.25 -2.66
CA ALA A 578 -26.36 -12.83 -2.94
C ALA A 578 -27.73 -12.26 -2.49
N GLU A 579 -28.80 -12.99 -2.72
CA GLU A 579 -30.13 -12.60 -2.24
C GLU A 579 -30.20 -12.58 -0.71
N PHE A 580 -29.59 -13.57 -0.05
CA PHE A 580 -29.46 -13.57 1.40
C PHE A 580 -28.69 -12.33 1.91
N LEU A 581 -27.60 -11.98 1.24
CA LEU A 581 -26.81 -10.80 1.60
C LEU A 581 -27.65 -9.51 1.48
N LEU A 582 -28.44 -9.37 0.42
CA LEU A 582 -29.33 -8.21 0.21
C LEU A 582 -30.49 -8.15 1.22
N ARG A 583 -30.98 -9.31 1.67
CA ARG A 583 -32.00 -9.38 2.73
C ARG A 583 -31.42 -9.03 4.09
N ALA A 584 -30.20 -9.48 4.38
CA ALA A 584 -29.51 -9.14 5.62
C ALA A 584 -29.15 -7.64 5.70
N TYR A 585 -28.84 -7.04 4.56
CA TYR A 585 -28.45 -5.64 4.43
C TYR A 585 -29.20 -4.94 3.29
N PRO A 586 -30.46 -4.48 3.52
CA PRO A 586 -31.28 -3.94 2.45
C PRO A 586 -30.73 -2.68 1.77
N ASP A 587 -29.92 -1.90 2.48
CA ASP A 587 -29.28 -0.69 1.95
C ASP A 587 -27.99 -0.95 1.16
N LEU A 588 -27.55 -2.20 1.12
CA LEU A 588 -26.42 -2.62 0.31
C LEU A 588 -26.77 -2.53 -1.18
N GLN A 589 -25.87 -1.94 -1.94
CA GLN A 589 -26.01 -1.82 -3.39
C GLN A 589 -25.09 -2.80 -4.11
N ILE A 590 -25.59 -3.44 -5.15
CA ILE A 590 -24.80 -4.27 -6.05
C ILE A 590 -24.84 -3.66 -7.45
N ALA A 591 -23.67 -3.28 -7.95
CA ALA A 591 -23.45 -2.83 -9.30
C ALA A 591 -22.89 -3.96 -10.16
N TYR A 592 -23.49 -4.23 -11.31
CA TYR A 592 -23.06 -5.29 -12.20
C TYR A 592 -23.29 -4.94 -13.67
N LEU A 593 -22.65 -5.69 -14.55
CA LEU A 593 -22.87 -5.63 -15.99
C LEU A 593 -23.94 -6.63 -16.40
N ASP A 594 -24.98 -6.14 -17.03
CA ASP A 594 -26.04 -6.91 -17.63
C ASP A 594 -25.88 -6.94 -19.15
N GLU A 595 -25.97 -8.10 -19.73
CA GLU A 595 -25.69 -8.34 -21.14
C GLU A 595 -26.98 -8.87 -21.81
N GLU A 596 -27.46 -8.13 -22.80
CA GLU A 596 -28.56 -8.56 -23.62
C GLU A 596 -28.06 -9.02 -24.99
N PRO A 597 -28.48 -10.23 -25.45
CA PRO A 597 -28.11 -10.69 -26.78
C PRO A 597 -28.65 -9.72 -27.84
N SER A 598 -27.88 -9.53 -28.90
CA SER A 598 -28.32 -8.69 -30.00
C SER A 598 -29.57 -9.25 -30.68
N THR A 599 -30.49 -8.39 -31.01
CA THR A 599 -31.66 -8.74 -31.82
C THR A 599 -31.32 -8.91 -33.30
N LYS A 600 -30.12 -8.49 -33.75
CA LYS A 600 -29.61 -8.64 -35.12
C LYS A 600 -28.69 -9.85 -35.21
N LYS A 601 -28.78 -10.64 -36.27
CA LYS A 601 -28.01 -11.89 -36.45
C LYS A 601 -26.48 -11.72 -36.37
N ASP A 602 -25.95 -10.54 -36.63
CA ASP A 602 -24.49 -10.21 -36.57
C ASP A 602 -24.20 -9.00 -35.69
N GLY A 603 -25.10 -8.66 -34.76
CA GLY A 603 -24.93 -7.50 -33.87
C GLY A 603 -24.22 -7.88 -32.58
N GLU A 604 -23.35 -7.00 -32.10
CA GLU A 604 -22.76 -7.12 -30.77
C GLU A 604 -23.82 -7.07 -29.67
N ALA A 605 -23.61 -7.80 -28.58
CA ALA A 605 -24.50 -7.77 -27.42
C ALA A 605 -24.59 -6.35 -26.83
N ARG A 606 -25.79 -5.96 -26.44
CA ARG A 606 -25.99 -4.68 -25.74
C ARG A 606 -25.61 -4.84 -24.27
N LEU A 607 -24.80 -3.93 -23.79
CA LEU A 607 -24.30 -3.95 -22.41
C LEU A 607 -24.93 -2.83 -21.58
N PHE A 608 -25.36 -3.16 -20.40
CA PHE A 608 -25.97 -2.27 -19.45
C PHE A 608 -25.22 -2.28 -18.12
N SER A 609 -25.04 -1.11 -17.56
CA SER A 609 -24.63 -1.01 -16.16
C SER A 609 -25.90 -0.97 -15.31
N ALA A 610 -26.04 -1.95 -14.42
CA ALA A 610 -27.22 -2.14 -13.60
C ALA A 610 -26.89 -2.03 -12.11
N LEU A 611 -27.82 -1.48 -11.34
CA LEU A 611 -27.76 -1.35 -9.89
C LEU A 611 -29.00 -1.96 -9.25
N ILE A 612 -28.80 -2.86 -8.32
CA ILE A 612 -29.85 -3.45 -7.46
C ILE A 612 -29.52 -3.20 -5.98
N ASP A 613 -30.52 -3.27 -5.14
CA ASP A 613 -30.41 -3.31 -3.67
C ASP A 613 -31.50 -4.19 -3.06
N GLY A 614 -31.52 -4.29 -1.73
CA GLY A 614 -32.54 -5.08 -1.02
C GLY A 614 -33.96 -4.56 -1.14
N HIS A 615 -34.15 -3.32 -1.58
CA HIS A 615 -35.49 -2.72 -1.80
C HIS A 615 -35.95 -2.84 -3.26
N SER A 616 -35.13 -3.39 -4.14
CA SER A 616 -35.51 -3.65 -5.54
C SER A 616 -36.59 -4.73 -5.62
N GLU A 617 -37.58 -4.51 -6.51
CA GLU A 617 -38.67 -5.46 -6.74
C GLU A 617 -38.14 -6.79 -7.28
N LEU A 618 -38.71 -7.89 -6.81
CA LEU A 618 -38.46 -9.21 -7.37
C LEU A 618 -39.36 -9.40 -8.60
N ASP A 619 -38.80 -9.95 -9.65
CA ASP A 619 -39.57 -10.38 -10.81
C ASP A 619 -40.14 -11.78 -10.55
N ASP A 620 -41.45 -11.89 -10.53
CA ASP A 620 -42.19 -13.15 -10.24
C ASP A 620 -41.85 -14.28 -11.19
N LYS A 621 -41.43 -13.98 -12.43
CA LYS A 621 -41.10 -14.97 -13.44
C LYS A 621 -39.69 -15.55 -13.34
N THR A 622 -38.73 -14.69 -13.01
CA THR A 622 -37.32 -15.06 -13.03
C THR A 622 -36.75 -15.22 -11.62
N GLY A 623 -37.43 -14.76 -10.58
CA GLY A 623 -36.94 -14.73 -9.21
C GLY A 623 -35.76 -13.75 -9.02
N LYS A 624 -35.45 -12.95 -10.03
CA LYS A 624 -34.35 -11.98 -9.98
C LYS A 624 -34.86 -10.59 -9.59
N ARG A 625 -34.02 -9.80 -8.95
CA ARG A 625 -34.33 -8.41 -8.63
C ARG A 625 -34.27 -7.53 -9.87
N LYS A 626 -35.28 -6.67 -10.04
CA LYS A 626 -35.29 -5.67 -11.10
C LYS A 626 -34.31 -4.55 -10.77
N PRO A 627 -33.47 -4.11 -11.74
CA PRO A 627 -32.55 -3.01 -11.50
C PRO A 627 -33.29 -1.72 -11.18
N LYS A 628 -32.86 -0.99 -10.14
CA LYS A 628 -33.32 0.39 -9.88
C LYS A 628 -32.82 1.37 -10.94
N PHE A 629 -31.60 1.16 -11.36
CA PHE A 629 -30.98 1.94 -12.44
C PHE A 629 -30.38 0.94 -13.43
N ARG A 630 -30.63 1.23 -14.71
CA ARG A 630 -30.10 0.45 -15.82
C ARG A 630 -29.69 1.42 -16.92
N VAL A 631 -28.40 1.53 -17.16
CA VAL A 631 -27.84 2.48 -18.11
C VAL A 631 -27.17 1.72 -19.24
N GLU A 632 -27.59 1.93 -20.47
CA GLU A 632 -26.95 1.35 -21.64
C GLU A 632 -25.55 1.95 -21.83
N LEU A 633 -24.56 1.07 -21.98
CA LEU A 633 -23.20 1.44 -22.20
C LEU A 633 -22.88 1.44 -23.71
N PRO A 634 -22.09 2.40 -24.21
CA PRO A 634 -21.73 2.46 -25.62
C PRO A 634 -20.76 1.35 -26.07
N GLY A 635 -20.28 0.53 -25.14
CA GLY A 635 -19.39 -0.61 -25.40
C GLY A 635 -19.01 -1.31 -24.13
N ASN A 636 -18.20 -2.36 -24.21
CA ASN A 636 -17.74 -3.09 -23.04
C ASN A 636 -16.76 -2.27 -22.23
N PRO A 637 -17.08 -1.92 -20.96
CA PRO A 637 -16.18 -1.16 -20.11
C PRO A 637 -14.98 -1.98 -19.65
N ILE A 638 -15.01 -3.31 -19.80
CA ILE A 638 -13.93 -4.21 -19.39
C ILE A 638 -12.90 -4.28 -20.50
N LEU A 639 -11.84 -3.49 -20.35
CA LEU A 639 -10.74 -3.37 -21.31
C LEU A 639 -9.51 -4.20 -20.94
N GLY A 640 -9.45 -4.73 -19.72
CA GLY A 640 -8.31 -5.45 -19.15
C GLY A 640 -8.73 -6.73 -18.43
N ASP A 641 -8.43 -6.80 -17.14
CA ASP A 641 -8.58 -8.00 -16.31
C ASP A 641 -9.85 -8.03 -15.43
N GLY A 642 -10.72 -7.11 -15.63
CA GLY A 642 -12.03 -7.11 -14.99
C GLY A 642 -12.13 -6.38 -13.66
N LYS A 643 -11.25 -6.58 -12.66
CA LYS A 643 -11.37 -5.93 -11.35
C LYS A 643 -11.33 -4.39 -11.47
N SER A 644 -10.29 -3.86 -12.08
CA SER A 644 -10.08 -2.42 -12.20
C SER A 644 -11.16 -1.75 -13.05
N ASP A 645 -11.52 -2.37 -14.16
CA ASP A 645 -12.56 -1.87 -15.06
C ASP A 645 -13.91 -1.86 -14.36
N ASN A 646 -14.21 -2.92 -13.61
CA ASN A 646 -15.44 -3.06 -12.86
C ASN A 646 -15.54 -2.04 -11.71
N GLN A 647 -14.46 -1.75 -11.00
CA GLN A 647 -14.43 -0.68 -10.01
C GLN A 647 -14.68 0.70 -10.65
N ASN A 648 -14.01 0.99 -11.77
CA ASN A 648 -14.19 2.26 -12.48
C ASN A 648 -15.62 2.41 -13.03
N HIS A 649 -16.20 1.36 -13.56
CA HIS A 649 -17.56 1.35 -14.07
C HIS A 649 -18.59 1.56 -12.95
N ALA A 650 -18.42 0.93 -11.78
CA ALA A 650 -19.32 1.06 -10.64
C ALA A 650 -19.37 2.49 -10.07
N MET A 651 -18.39 3.32 -10.40
CA MET A 651 -18.36 4.73 -9.98
C MET A 651 -19.54 5.56 -10.49
N ILE A 652 -20.27 5.14 -11.51
CA ILE A 652 -21.50 5.81 -11.95
C ILE A 652 -22.56 5.86 -10.83
N PHE A 653 -22.55 4.85 -9.96
CA PHE A 653 -23.56 4.68 -8.91
C PHE A 653 -23.13 5.16 -7.53
N TYR A 654 -21.85 5.50 -7.32
CA TYR A 654 -21.42 5.99 -6.02
C TYR A 654 -22.10 7.35 -5.68
N ARG A 655 -22.15 7.63 -4.40
CA ARG A 655 -22.65 8.90 -3.88
C ARG A 655 -21.68 9.45 -2.84
N GLY A 656 -21.46 10.75 -2.92
CA GLY A 656 -20.67 11.46 -1.95
C GLY A 656 -19.34 12.00 -2.49
N GLU A 657 -18.63 12.70 -1.63
CA GLU A 657 -17.38 13.38 -1.97
C GLU A 657 -16.18 12.44 -1.83
N TYR A 658 -16.29 11.46 -0.94
CA TYR A 658 -15.22 10.55 -0.61
C TYR A 658 -15.61 9.11 -0.84
N LEU A 659 -14.59 8.31 -1.13
CA LEU A 659 -14.72 6.90 -1.43
C LEU A 659 -13.69 6.13 -0.60
N GLN A 660 -14.11 5.07 0.05
CA GLN A 660 -13.19 4.07 0.58
C GLN A 660 -13.15 2.87 -0.36
N LEU A 661 -11.98 2.55 -0.89
CA LEU A 661 -11.75 1.32 -1.64
C LEU A 661 -11.26 0.24 -0.70
N ILE A 662 -11.89 -0.92 -0.74
CA ILE A 662 -11.50 -2.08 0.05
C ILE A 662 -11.42 -3.33 -0.82
N ASP A 663 -10.70 -4.34 -0.36
CA ASP A 663 -10.73 -5.68 -0.94
C ASP A 663 -11.85 -6.52 -0.32
N ALA A 664 -12.29 -7.56 -1.02
CA ALA A 664 -13.35 -8.46 -0.54
C ALA A 664 -12.93 -9.35 0.65
N ASN A 665 -11.65 -9.33 1.03
CA ASN A 665 -11.10 -10.02 2.20
C ASN A 665 -10.77 -9.05 3.37
N GLN A 666 -11.27 -7.83 3.32
CA GLN A 666 -11.08 -6.85 4.40
C GLN A 666 -12.29 -6.79 5.32
N ASP A 667 -12.03 -6.32 6.53
CA ASP A 667 -13.00 -6.24 7.60
C ASP A 667 -12.84 -4.94 8.38
N ASN A 668 -13.90 -4.50 9.01
CA ASN A 668 -13.86 -3.29 9.83
C ASN A 668 -14.64 -3.49 11.13
N TYR A 669 -14.21 -2.80 12.17
CA TYR A 669 -14.81 -2.88 13.48
C TYR A 669 -15.49 -1.56 13.83
N LEU A 670 -16.48 -1.62 14.72
CA LEU A 670 -17.25 -0.43 15.10
C LEU A 670 -16.38 0.66 15.73
N GLU A 671 -15.40 0.28 16.55
CA GLU A 671 -14.45 1.22 17.16
C GLU A 671 -13.63 1.98 16.09
N GLU A 672 -13.27 1.35 15.00
CA GLU A 672 -12.59 2.02 13.90
C GLU A 672 -13.55 2.91 13.10
N CYS A 673 -14.77 2.44 12.89
CA CYS A 673 -15.81 3.19 12.21
C CYS A 673 -16.19 4.49 12.94
N LEU A 674 -16.06 4.54 14.25
CA LEU A 674 -16.30 5.75 15.05
C LEU A 674 -15.35 6.91 14.70
N LYS A 675 -14.19 6.60 14.10
CA LYS A 675 -13.19 7.60 13.70
C LYS A 675 -13.41 8.15 12.29
N ILE A 676 -14.47 7.75 11.60
CA ILE A 676 -14.71 8.13 10.20
C ILE A 676 -14.70 9.65 9.99
N ARG A 677 -15.27 10.41 10.90
CA ARG A 677 -15.32 11.87 10.79
C ARG A 677 -13.91 12.50 10.84
N ASN A 678 -13.02 11.93 11.63
CA ASN A 678 -11.63 12.37 11.73
C ASN A 678 -10.89 12.07 10.42
N ILE A 679 -11.12 10.88 9.84
CA ILE A 679 -10.54 10.51 8.53
C ILE A 679 -11.02 11.44 7.41
N LEU A 680 -12.32 11.72 7.36
CA LEU A 680 -12.86 12.66 6.37
C LEU A 680 -12.31 14.08 6.58
N GLY A 681 -12.04 14.46 7.83
CA GLY A 681 -11.38 15.73 8.18
C GLY A 681 -9.95 15.85 7.63
N GLU A 682 -9.24 14.75 7.39
CA GLU A 682 -7.91 14.78 6.76
C GLU A 682 -7.94 15.34 5.33
N PHE A 683 -9.02 15.18 4.61
CA PHE A 683 -9.20 15.73 3.28
C PHE A 683 -9.47 17.23 3.31
N GLU A 684 -10.29 17.65 4.26
CA GLU A 684 -10.76 19.03 4.36
C GLU A 684 -9.70 19.96 4.94
N GLU A 685 -8.75 19.43 5.71
CA GLU A 685 -7.69 20.20 6.37
C GLU A 685 -8.22 21.45 7.09
N TYR A 686 -9.34 21.29 7.80
CA TYR A 686 -9.93 22.37 8.55
C TYR A 686 -8.97 22.91 9.61
N SER A 687 -8.42 24.07 9.34
CA SER A 687 -7.72 24.88 10.33
C SER A 687 -8.70 25.94 10.83
N MET A 688 -9.12 25.83 12.07
CA MET A 688 -10.03 26.81 12.67
C MET A 688 -9.48 28.25 12.65
N SER A 689 -8.16 28.40 12.51
CA SER A 689 -7.49 29.71 12.45
C SER A 689 -7.56 30.39 11.08
N SER A 690 -7.92 29.66 10.02
CA SER A 690 -7.89 30.19 8.64
C SER A 690 -9.29 30.36 8.01
N GLN A 691 -10.35 29.95 8.69
CA GLN A 691 -11.72 30.04 8.20
C GLN A 691 -12.35 31.39 8.56
N SER A 692 -11.82 32.46 8.00
CA SER A 692 -12.68 33.62 7.81
C SER A 692 -13.57 33.36 6.60
N PRO A 693 -14.92 33.36 6.75
CA PRO A 693 -15.83 33.26 5.61
C PRO A 693 -15.68 34.42 4.61
N TYR A 694 -14.85 35.40 4.97
CA TYR A 694 -14.52 36.60 4.19
C TYR A 694 -13.07 36.57 3.66
N ALA A 695 -12.36 35.41 3.74
CA ALA A 695 -11.02 35.31 3.14
C ALA A 695 -11.11 35.51 1.63
N GLN A 696 -10.63 36.62 1.14
CA GLN A 696 -10.63 36.95 -0.29
C GLN A 696 -9.90 35.88 -1.07
N TRP A 697 -10.50 35.48 -2.20
CA TRP A 697 -9.88 34.60 -3.19
C TRP A 697 -8.52 35.16 -3.59
N GLY A 698 -7.45 34.56 -3.10
CA GLY A 698 -6.10 34.98 -3.38
C GLY A 698 -5.08 34.73 -2.27
N HIS A 699 -5.49 34.35 -1.09
CA HIS A 699 -4.58 34.01 -0.01
C HIS A 699 -3.71 32.81 -0.34
N LYS A 700 -2.44 32.86 0.03
CA LYS A 700 -1.43 31.80 -0.25
C LYS A 700 -1.82 30.40 0.24
N GLU A 701 -2.74 30.30 1.18
CA GLU A 701 -3.24 29.04 1.74
C GLU A 701 -4.14 28.25 0.78
N PHE A 702 -4.85 28.91 -0.11
CA PHE A 702 -5.64 28.26 -1.19
C PHE A 702 -4.76 27.62 -2.28
N ARG A 703 -3.45 27.77 -2.24
CA ARG A 703 -2.51 27.18 -3.19
C ARG A 703 -2.00 25.79 -2.79
N ARG A 704 -2.43 25.24 -1.66
CA ARG A 704 -2.07 23.88 -1.31
C ARG A 704 -2.76 22.90 -2.24
N SER A 705 -1.97 21.96 -2.76
CA SER A 705 -2.51 20.86 -3.56
C SER A 705 -3.54 20.08 -2.75
N PRO A 706 -4.69 19.70 -3.34
CA PRO A 706 -5.73 18.97 -2.62
C PRO A 706 -5.22 17.60 -2.15
N VAL A 707 -5.78 17.12 -1.05
CA VAL A 707 -5.54 15.74 -0.60
C VAL A 707 -6.35 14.82 -1.50
N ALA A 708 -5.67 13.95 -2.21
CA ALA A 708 -6.28 12.98 -3.12
C ALA A 708 -6.58 11.65 -2.43
N ILE A 709 -5.64 11.20 -1.57
CA ILE A 709 -5.70 9.89 -0.91
C ILE A 709 -5.25 10.05 0.54
N VAL A 710 -5.98 9.41 1.44
CA VAL A 710 -5.57 9.18 2.83
C VAL A 710 -5.35 7.69 2.99
N GLY A 711 -4.08 7.30 3.07
CA GLY A 711 -3.67 5.93 3.30
C GLY A 711 -3.89 5.55 4.75
N THR A 712 -4.32 4.33 4.99
CA THR A 712 -4.63 3.80 6.31
C THR A 712 -3.80 2.56 6.61
N ARG A 713 -3.82 2.12 7.86
CA ARG A 713 -3.14 0.91 8.29
C ARG A 713 -4.02 -0.31 8.03
N GLU A 714 -3.36 -1.43 7.84
CA GLU A 714 -3.99 -2.74 7.85
C GLU A 714 -3.42 -3.57 9.01
N TYR A 715 -4.21 -4.46 9.56
CA TYR A 715 -3.73 -5.52 10.43
C TYR A 715 -4.24 -6.86 9.92
N ILE A 716 -3.44 -7.89 10.08
CA ILE A 716 -3.80 -9.22 9.60
C ILE A 716 -4.55 -9.97 10.68
N PHE A 717 -5.85 -10.20 10.51
CA PHE A 717 -6.65 -10.93 11.49
C PHE A 717 -6.36 -12.44 11.52
N SER A 718 -5.59 -12.95 10.57
CA SER A 718 -5.09 -14.32 10.52
C SER A 718 -3.66 -14.46 11.08
N GLU A 719 -3.16 -13.48 11.82
CA GLU A 719 -1.79 -13.46 12.36
C GLU A 719 -1.48 -14.69 13.25
N ASN A 720 -2.41 -15.11 14.07
CA ASN A 720 -2.18 -16.20 15.03
C ASN A 720 -2.38 -17.62 14.44
N ILE A 721 -2.55 -17.74 13.13
CA ILE A 721 -2.82 -19.01 12.45
C ILE A 721 -1.53 -19.78 12.09
N GLY A 722 -0.38 -19.38 12.61
CA GLY A 722 0.91 -20.01 12.39
C GLY A 722 1.95 -19.09 11.76
N VAL A 723 3.13 -19.64 11.53
CA VAL A 723 4.33 -18.89 11.08
C VAL A 723 4.08 -18.04 9.84
N LEU A 724 3.32 -18.54 8.86
CA LEU A 724 3.00 -17.78 7.66
C LEU A 724 2.07 -16.59 7.95
N GLY A 725 1.18 -16.72 8.93
CA GLY A 725 0.35 -15.64 9.43
C GLY A 725 1.18 -14.55 10.09
N ASP A 726 2.12 -14.92 10.93
CA ASP A 726 3.04 -14.00 11.62
C ASP A 726 3.95 -13.26 10.61
N ILE A 727 4.47 -13.95 9.60
CA ILE A 727 5.25 -13.35 8.53
C ILE A 727 4.41 -12.33 7.74
N ALA A 728 3.17 -12.68 7.42
CA ALA A 728 2.27 -11.77 6.71
C ALA A 728 1.96 -10.52 7.55
N ALA A 729 1.73 -10.67 8.85
CA ALA A 729 1.51 -9.57 9.78
C ALA A 729 2.75 -8.67 9.92
N GLY A 730 3.93 -9.27 10.09
CA GLY A 730 5.20 -8.55 10.17
C GLY A 730 5.49 -7.75 8.89
N LYS A 731 5.23 -8.33 7.73
CA LYS A 731 5.34 -7.65 6.44
C LYS A 731 4.39 -6.45 6.35
N GLU A 732 3.14 -6.62 6.75
CA GLU A 732 2.15 -5.54 6.72
C GLU A 732 2.52 -4.40 7.67
N GLN A 733 3.02 -4.71 8.86
CA GLN A 733 3.53 -3.69 9.78
C GLN A 733 4.73 -2.94 9.20
N THR A 734 5.64 -3.63 8.53
CA THR A 734 6.82 -3.01 7.95
C THR A 734 6.45 -2.08 6.80
N PHE A 735 5.69 -2.57 5.81
CA PHE A 735 5.37 -1.79 4.61
C PHE A 735 4.17 -0.86 4.80
N GLY A 736 3.12 -1.33 5.47
CA GLY A 736 1.88 -0.57 5.67
C GLY A 736 1.96 0.47 6.80
N THR A 737 2.90 0.33 7.73
CA THR A 737 3.01 1.24 8.88
C THR A 737 4.36 1.94 8.94
N LEU A 738 5.46 1.22 9.17
CA LEU A 738 6.76 1.85 9.40
C LEU A 738 7.25 2.58 8.15
N THR A 739 7.33 1.88 7.03
CA THR A 739 7.78 2.47 5.76
C THR A 739 6.79 3.53 5.27
N ALA A 740 5.49 3.26 5.34
CA ALA A 740 4.46 4.20 4.91
C ALA A 740 4.49 5.52 5.69
N ARG A 741 4.73 5.48 7.00
CA ARG A 741 4.88 6.66 7.85
C ARG A 741 6.03 7.56 7.40
N ALA A 742 7.20 6.97 7.20
CA ALA A 742 8.38 7.70 6.75
C ALA A 742 8.17 8.25 5.33
N LEU A 743 7.69 7.41 4.39
CA LEU A 743 7.43 7.81 3.01
C LEU A 743 6.38 8.94 2.91
N ALA A 744 5.33 8.89 3.72
CA ALA A 744 4.34 9.97 3.78
C ALA A 744 4.96 11.29 4.23
N TRP A 745 5.88 11.24 5.20
CA TRP A 745 6.57 12.44 5.69
C TRP A 745 7.47 13.07 4.65
N ILE A 746 8.25 12.28 3.93
CA ILE A 746 9.18 12.76 2.88
C ILE A 746 8.54 12.86 1.49
N GLY A 747 7.25 12.64 1.38
CA GLY A 747 6.48 12.81 0.14
C GLY A 747 6.75 11.77 -0.93
N GLY A 748 7.07 10.54 -0.52
CA GLY A 748 7.28 9.38 -1.40
C GLY A 748 6.20 8.30 -1.31
N LYS A 749 5.16 8.50 -0.48
CA LYS A 749 4.06 7.54 -0.38
C LYS A 749 3.17 7.61 -1.61
N LEU A 750 2.85 6.44 -2.16
CA LEU A 750 1.76 6.24 -3.11
C LEU A 750 0.58 5.54 -2.42
N HIS A 751 -0.54 5.45 -3.12
CA HIS A 751 -1.63 4.57 -2.69
C HIS A 751 -1.10 3.14 -2.68
N TYR A 752 -0.96 2.56 -1.50
CA TYR A 752 -0.30 1.27 -1.31
C TYR A 752 -1.28 0.10 -1.37
N GLY A 753 -2.57 0.36 -1.31
CA GLY A 753 -3.56 -0.68 -1.32
C GLY A 753 -4.90 -0.22 -0.78
N HIS A 754 -5.73 -1.17 -0.52
CA HIS A 754 -7.01 -1.02 0.15
C HIS A 754 -6.77 -1.29 1.63
N PRO A 755 -7.27 -0.51 2.56
CA PRO A 755 -8.54 0.21 2.60
C PRO A 755 -8.46 1.75 2.51
N ASP A 756 -7.64 2.29 1.68
CA ASP A 756 -7.41 3.72 1.63
C ASP A 756 -8.67 4.52 1.24
N PHE A 757 -8.74 5.75 1.76
CA PHE A 757 -9.79 6.69 1.41
C PHE A 757 -9.35 7.58 0.26
N LEU A 758 -10.26 7.85 -0.67
CA LEU A 758 -10.02 8.63 -1.87
C LEU A 758 -10.94 9.85 -1.94
N ASN A 759 -10.41 10.96 -2.41
CA ASN A 759 -11.24 12.06 -2.88
C ASN A 759 -11.85 11.66 -4.23
N ALA A 760 -13.11 11.27 -4.23
CA ALA A 760 -13.78 10.70 -5.38
C ALA A 760 -13.86 11.67 -6.56
N THR A 761 -14.14 12.93 -6.30
CA THR A 761 -14.20 13.98 -7.32
C THR A 761 -12.83 14.19 -7.98
N PHE A 762 -11.76 14.22 -7.17
CA PHE A 762 -10.41 14.34 -7.69
C PHE A 762 -10.02 13.14 -8.55
N MET A 763 -10.26 11.94 -8.07
CA MET A 763 -9.88 10.70 -8.76
C MET A 763 -10.66 10.52 -10.06
N ASN A 764 -11.96 10.71 -10.06
CA ASN A 764 -12.83 10.55 -11.23
C ASN A 764 -12.46 11.49 -12.37
N THR A 765 -12.13 12.73 -12.06
CA THR A 765 -11.76 13.73 -13.06
C THR A 765 -10.31 13.56 -13.55
N ARG A 766 -9.55 12.63 -12.97
CA ARG A 766 -8.12 12.45 -13.24
C ARG A 766 -7.69 11.00 -13.50
N GLY A 767 -8.55 10.20 -14.06
CA GLY A 767 -8.20 8.88 -14.57
C GLY A 767 -8.83 7.70 -13.84
N GLY A 768 -9.74 7.96 -12.91
CA GLY A 768 -10.46 6.93 -12.17
C GLY A 768 -9.75 6.45 -10.91
N VAL A 769 -10.42 5.57 -10.19
CA VAL A 769 -9.97 5.07 -8.88
C VAL A 769 -9.04 3.87 -8.98
N SER A 770 -8.98 3.25 -10.16
CA SER A 770 -8.20 2.04 -10.38
C SER A 770 -7.62 2.02 -11.80
N LYS A 771 -6.47 1.38 -11.99
CA LYS A 771 -5.84 1.31 -13.33
C LYS A 771 -6.25 0.05 -14.06
N ALA A 772 -6.96 0.22 -15.16
CA ALA A 772 -7.50 -0.88 -15.97
C ALA A 772 -6.60 -1.32 -17.14
N GLN A 773 -5.51 -0.63 -17.43
CA GLN A 773 -4.64 -0.94 -18.55
C GLN A 773 -3.92 -2.27 -18.36
N LYS A 774 -3.88 -3.11 -19.43
CA LYS A 774 -3.24 -4.43 -19.40
C LYS A 774 -1.80 -4.36 -18.89
N GLY A 775 -1.47 -5.25 -17.96
CA GLY A 775 -0.20 -5.29 -17.24
C GLY A 775 -0.18 -4.38 -16.01
N LEU A 776 -0.67 -3.15 -16.10
CA LEU A 776 -0.71 -2.18 -15.00
C LEU A 776 -1.85 -2.43 -14.02
N HIS A 777 -2.87 -3.19 -14.42
CA HIS A 777 -4.00 -3.58 -13.56
C HIS A 777 -3.59 -4.52 -12.41
N LEU A 778 -2.42 -5.15 -12.50
CA LEU A 778 -1.92 -6.04 -11.45
C LEU A 778 -1.57 -5.29 -10.15
N ASN A 779 -1.18 -4.01 -10.27
CA ASN A 779 -0.93 -3.08 -9.16
C ASN A 779 -1.80 -1.82 -9.36
N GLU A 780 -3.09 -2.02 -9.56
CA GLU A 780 -4.05 -0.98 -9.92
C GLU A 780 -4.10 0.17 -8.90
N ASP A 781 -3.94 -0.14 -7.64
CA ASP A 781 -3.98 0.76 -6.50
C ASP A 781 -2.74 1.66 -6.42
N ILE A 782 -1.55 1.07 -6.49
CA ILE A 782 -0.28 1.83 -6.52
C ILE A 782 -0.24 2.74 -7.73
N PHE A 783 -0.71 2.25 -8.88
CA PHE A 783 -0.74 3.03 -10.09
C PHE A 783 -1.76 4.18 -10.04
N ALA A 784 -2.91 3.96 -9.42
CA ALA A 784 -3.90 5.01 -9.17
C ALA A 784 -3.30 6.11 -8.27
N GLY A 785 -2.56 5.72 -7.23
CA GLY A 785 -1.82 6.66 -6.38
C GLY A 785 -0.76 7.44 -7.16
N MET A 786 -0.01 6.79 -8.03
CA MET A 786 0.97 7.46 -8.91
C MET A 786 0.32 8.45 -9.86
N ASN A 787 -0.83 8.10 -10.43
CA ASN A 787 -1.63 9.02 -11.24
C ASN A 787 -2.12 10.23 -10.45
N ALA A 788 -2.64 10.02 -9.24
CA ALA A 788 -3.10 11.09 -8.37
C ALA A 788 -1.94 12.03 -8.01
N PHE A 789 -0.79 11.47 -7.63
CA PHE A 789 0.42 12.21 -7.32
C PHE A 789 0.93 13.01 -8.53
N GLY A 790 1.02 12.40 -9.70
CA GLY A 790 1.46 13.05 -10.94
C GLY A 790 0.54 14.15 -11.44
N ARG A 791 -0.67 14.25 -10.91
CA ARG A 791 -1.67 15.27 -11.23
C ARG A 791 -1.90 16.28 -10.12
N GLY A 792 -0.96 16.35 -9.18
CA GLY A 792 -0.95 17.35 -8.14
C GLY A 792 -1.70 16.99 -6.87
N GLY A 793 -2.18 15.75 -6.72
CA GLY A 793 -2.84 15.26 -5.52
C GLY A 793 -1.85 14.86 -4.44
N ARG A 794 -2.07 15.31 -3.21
CA ARG A 794 -1.28 14.87 -2.05
C ARG A 794 -1.80 13.54 -1.53
N ILE A 795 -0.88 12.71 -1.05
CA ILE A 795 -1.19 11.44 -0.41
C ILE A 795 -0.74 11.55 1.05
N LYS A 796 -1.68 11.38 1.96
CA LYS A 796 -1.44 11.37 3.40
C LYS A 796 -1.42 9.94 3.95
N HIS A 797 -0.93 9.79 5.17
CA HIS A 797 -1.01 8.56 5.95
C HIS A 797 -1.67 8.83 7.29
N SER A 798 -2.66 8.01 7.64
CA SER A 798 -3.35 8.04 8.92
C SER A 798 -2.79 6.97 9.85
N GLU A 799 -2.40 7.38 11.06
CA GLU A 799 -1.84 6.48 12.08
C GLU A 799 -2.90 5.92 13.04
N TYR A 800 -4.07 6.52 13.07
CA TYR A 800 -5.09 6.24 14.09
C TYR A 800 -6.24 5.37 13.60
N TYR A 801 -6.23 4.97 12.34
CA TYR A 801 -7.27 4.15 11.73
C TYR A 801 -6.65 2.92 11.07
N GLN A 802 -7.31 1.78 11.23
CA GLN A 802 -6.90 0.53 10.59
C GLN A 802 -8.10 -0.32 10.18
N CYS A 803 -7.92 -1.15 9.16
CA CYS A 803 -8.85 -2.21 8.79
C CYS A 803 -8.21 -3.58 8.97
N GLY A 804 -9.02 -4.58 9.26
CA GLY A 804 -8.59 -5.96 9.25
C GLY A 804 -8.47 -6.49 7.82
N LYS A 805 -7.49 -7.35 7.57
CA LYS A 805 -7.29 -8.03 6.30
C LYS A 805 -7.00 -9.51 6.51
N GLY A 806 -7.65 -10.35 5.73
CA GLY A 806 -7.31 -11.77 5.65
C GLY A 806 -6.20 -12.00 4.65
N ARG A 807 -5.30 -12.93 4.97
CA ARG A 807 -4.28 -13.40 4.04
C ARG A 807 -4.39 -14.91 3.91
N ASP A 808 -4.20 -15.38 2.68
CA ASP A 808 -4.03 -16.80 2.44
C ASP A 808 -2.74 -17.29 3.08
N LEU A 809 -2.81 -18.44 3.72
CA LEU A 809 -1.70 -19.02 4.47
C LEU A 809 -1.01 -20.17 3.71
N GLY A 810 -1.42 -20.45 2.48
CA GLY A 810 -0.78 -21.43 1.61
C GLY A 810 0.47 -20.85 0.94
N PHE A 811 1.57 -21.61 0.94
CA PHE A 811 2.82 -21.18 0.30
C PHE A 811 2.63 -20.84 -1.20
N GLY A 812 1.87 -21.67 -1.93
CA GLY A 812 1.58 -21.43 -3.34
C GLY A 812 0.81 -20.13 -3.60
N THR A 813 -0.15 -19.78 -2.74
CA THR A 813 -0.93 -18.53 -2.86
C THR A 813 -0.09 -17.31 -2.55
N ILE A 814 0.82 -17.41 -1.56
CA ILE A 814 1.78 -16.35 -1.24
C ILE A 814 2.73 -16.12 -2.43
N LEU A 815 3.25 -17.18 -3.03
CA LEU A 815 4.13 -17.11 -4.19
C LEU A 815 3.42 -16.46 -5.39
N ASN A 816 2.19 -16.88 -5.69
CA ASN A 816 1.37 -16.31 -6.75
C ASN A 816 1.10 -14.81 -6.51
N PHE A 817 0.83 -14.44 -5.27
CA PHE A 817 0.65 -13.02 -4.90
C PHE A 817 1.92 -12.20 -5.12
N GLN A 818 3.09 -12.71 -4.70
CA GLN A 818 4.37 -12.04 -4.94
C GLN A 818 4.69 -11.91 -6.44
N THR A 819 4.42 -12.95 -7.22
CA THR A 819 4.60 -12.94 -8.68
C THR A 819 3.70 -11.89 -9.33
N LYS A 820 2.44 -11.79 -8.90
CA LYS A 820 1.49 -10.78 -9.37
C LYS A 820 2.01 -9.36 -9.11
N ILE A 821 2.41 -9.07 -7.88
CA ILE A 821 2.94 -7.75 -7.51
C ILE A 821 4.21 -7.42 -8.27
N GLY A 822 5.15 -8.37 -8.36
CA GLY A 822 6.41 -8.18 -9.08
C GLY A 822 6.21 -7.92 -10.57
N THR A 823 5.30 -8.65 -11.22
CA THR A 823 4.94 -8.44 -12.63
C THR A 823 4.30 -7.07 -12.83
N GLY A 824 3.35 -6.69 -11.97
CA GLY A 824 2.71 -5.37 -12.01
C GLY A 824 3.71 -4.23 -11.83
N MET A 825 4.66 -4.38 -10.91
CA MET A 825 5.72 -3.40 -10.68
C MET A 825 6.67 -3.30 -11.88
N GLY A 826 7.04 -4.42 -12.49
CA GLY A 826 7.86 -4.45 -13.71
C GLY A 826 7.21 -3.67 -14.87
N GLU A 827 5.93 -3.90 -15.11
CA GLU A 827 5.16 -3.15 -16.11
C GLU A 827 5.05 -1.65 -15.76
N GLN A 828 4.89 -1.35 -14.47
CA GLN A 828 4.79 0.01 -13.98
C GLN A 828 6.08 0.81 -14.21
N MET A 829 7.25 0.18 -14.03
CA MET A 829 8.57 0.79 -14.28
C MET A 829 8.75 1.22 -15.73
N LEU A 830 8.11 0.53 -16.66
CA LEU A 830 8.16 0.83 -18.11
C LEU A 830 7.12 1.87 -18.53
N SER A 831 6.29 2.35 -17.61
CA SER A 831 5.19 3.26 -17.89
C SER A 831 5.65 4.69 -18.14
N ARG A 832 4.80 5.44 -18.82
CA ARG A 832 4.98 6.87 -19.06
C ARG A 832 5.01 7.69 -17.77
N GLU A 833 4.31 7.26 -16.76
CA GLU A 833 4.27 7.92 -15.46
C GLU A 833 5.64 7.88 -14.76
N TYR A 834 6.37 6.77 -14.85
CA TYR A 834 7.75 6.70 -14.37
C TYR A 834 8.72 7.56 -15.20
N TYR A 835 8.47 7.68 -16.48
CA TYR A 835 9.22 8.62 -17.31
C TYR A 835 9.12 10.05 -16.75
N TYR A 836 7.92 10.50 -16.41
CA TYR A 836 7.74 11.84 -15.85
C TYR A 836 8.29 11.96 -14.43
N LEU A 837 8.19 10.92 -13.58
CA LEU A 837 8.86 10.89 -12.29
C LEU A 837 10.38 11.06 -12.45
N GLY A 838 10.97 10.27 -13.35
CA GLY A 838 12.40 10.32 -13.62
C GLY A 838 12.91 11.65 -14.18
N THR A 839 12.12 12.28 -15.05
CA THR A 839 12.52 13.51 -15.75
C THR A 839 12.16 14.81 -15.03
N GLN A 840 11.27 14.79 -14.04
CA GLN A 840 10.73 16.01 -13.42
C GLN A 840 11.03 16.13 -11.91
N LEU A 841 11.09 15.02 -11.17
CA LEU A 841 11.27 15.08 -9.72
C LEU A 841 12.70 15.45 -9.32
N PRO A 842 12.88 16.16 -8.19
CA PRO A 842 14.18 16.26 -7.52
C PRO A 842 14.73 14.87 -7.17
N ILE A 843 16.06 14.74 -7.15
CA ILE A 843 16.70 13.42 -7.01
C ILE A 843 16.35 12.71 -5.68
N ASP A 844 16.26 13.44 -4.59
CA ASP A 844 15.88 12.92 -3.28
C ASP A 844 14.52 12.24 -3.29
N ARG A 845 13.52 12.88 -3.89
CA ARG A 845 12.19 12.30 -4.05
C ARG A 845 12.18 11.15 -5.05
N PHE A 846 12.91 11.27 -6.14
CA PHE A 846 12.98 10.21 -7.14
C PHE A 846 13.62 8.94 -6.59
N LEU A 847 14.69 9.07 -5.80
CA LEU A 847 15.29 7.95 -5.06
C LEU A 847 14.28 7.33 -4.08
N THR A 848 13.51 8.15 -3.40
CA THR A 848 12.46 7.68 -2.48
C THR A 848 11.40 6.85 -3.22
N PHE A 849 10.96 7.28 -4.39
CA PHE A 849 10.02 6.50 -5.21
C PHE A 849 10.65 5.23 -5.75
N TYR A 850 11.91 5.27 -6.15
CA TYR A 850 12.61 4.10 -6.64
C TYR A 850 12.77 3.04 -5.55
N TYR A 851 13.36 3.39 -4.42
CA TYR A 851 13.62 2.44 -3.33
C TYR A 851 12.36 2.05 -2.55
N GLY A 852 11.38 2.92 -2.46
CA GLY A 852 10.11 2.64 -1.81
C GLY A 852 9.17 1.70 -2.58
N HIS A 853 9.39 1.55 -3.89
CA HIS A 853 8.50 0.76 -4.76
C HIS A 853 9.26 -0.25 -5.61
N PRO A 854 9.86 0.10 -6.77
CA PRO A 854 10.51 -0.90 -7.63
C PRO A 854 11.82 -1.46 -7.06
N GLY A 855 12.53 -0.69 -6.28
CA GLY A 855 13.83 -1.06 -5.70
C GLY A 855 13.78 -2.34 -4.87
N PHE A 856 12.68 -2.58 -4.15
CA PHE A 856 12.46 -3.83 -3.42
C PHE A 856 12.50 -5.06 -4.35
N HIS A 857 11.80 -5.00 -5.47
CA HIS A 857 11.74 -6.12 -6.41
C HIS A 857 13.08 -6.34 -7.13
N ILE A 858 13.75 -5.24 -7.50
CA ILE A 858 15.08 -5.32 -8.11
C ILE A 858 16.08 -5.91 -7.11
N ASN A 859 16.05 -5.48 -5.86
CA ASN A 859 16.88 -6.01 -4.80
C ASN A 859 16.68 -7.53 -4.62
N ASN A 860 15.43 -7.98 -4.61
CA ASN A 860 15.12 -9.41 -4.52
C ASN A 860 15.69 -10.20 -5.70
N ILE A 861 15.62 -9.67 -6.92
CA ILE A 861 16.24 -10.30 -8.09
C ILE A 861 17.75 -10.39 -7.90
N LEU A 862 18.40 -9.32 -7.47
CA LEU A 862 19.86 -9.31 -7.23
C LEU A 862 20.27 -10.32 -6.15
N VAL A 863 19.50 -10.43 -5.06
CA VAL A 863 19.74 -11.41 -4.01
C VAL A 863 19.60 -12.84 -4.56
N ILE A 864 18.54 -13.12 -5.30
CA ILE A 864 18.34 -14.45 -5.90
C ILE A 864 19.50 -14.82 -6.83
N TYR A 865 19.92 -13.91 -7.70
CA TYR A 865 21.05 -14.15 -8.61
C TYR A 865 22.37 -14.32 -7.85
N SER A 866 22.62 -13.55 -6.79
CA SER A 866 23.82 -13.69 -5.97
C SER A 866 23.88 -15.07 -5.30
N ILE A 867 22.76 -15.59 -4.79
CA ILE A 867 22.67 -16.94 -4.23
C ILE A 867 22.92 -17.99 -5.32
N GLN A 868 22.35 -17.83 -6.51
CA GLN A 868 22.56 -18.77 -7.61
C GLN A 868 24.03 -18.81 -8.06
N VAL A 869 24.66 -17.65 -8.20
CA VAL A 869 26.10 -17.55 -8.54
C VAL A 869 26.94 -18.22 -7.46
N PHE A 870 26.64 -17.99 -6.18
CA PHE A 870 27.33 -18.65 -5.07
C PHE A 870 27.20 -20.18 -5.15
N MET A 871 25.98 -20.69 -5.36
CA MET A 871 25.74 -22.13 -5.49
C MET A 871 26.51 -22.75 -6.67
N ILE A 872 26.51 -22.07 -7.82
CA ILE A 872 27.27 -22.52 -9.00
C ILE A 872 28.77 -22.53 -8.70
N THR A 873 29.29 -21.52 -8.02
CA THR A 873 30.68 -21.41 -7.64
C THR A 873 31.05 -22.53 -6.68
N CYS A 874 30.26 -22.82 -5.66
CA CYS A 874 30.47 -23.93 -4.74
C CYS A 874 30.44 -25.28 -5.44
N ALA A 875 29.48 -25.50 -6.35
CA ALA A 875 29.41 -26.73 -7.14
C ALA A 875 30.62 -26.89 -8.03
N SER A 876 31.06 -25.84 -8.70
CA SER A 876 32.25 -25.84 -9.55
C SER A 876 33.52 -26.15 -8.74
N LEU A 877 33.65 -25.55 -7.56
CA LEU A 877 34.78 -25.81 -6.65
C LEU A 877 34.75 -27.24 -6.15
N PHE A 878 33.60 -27.77 -5.80
CA PHE A 878 33.42 -29.15 -5.35
C PHE A 878 33.79 -30.15 -6.47
N PHE A 879 33.34 -29.93 -7.69
CA PHE A 879 33.74 -30.75 -8.85
C PHE A 879 35.23 -30.64 -9.13
N TYR A 880 35.83 -29.48 -9.02
CA TYR A 880 37.27 -29.29 -9.18
C TYR A 880 38.06 -30.09 -8.14
N LEU A 881 37.67 -30.02 -6.88
CA LEU A 881 38.28 -30.77 -5.79
C LEU A 881 38.14 -32.29 -5.99
N LEU A 882 36.99 -32.76 -6.46
CA LEU A 882 36.78 -34.19 -6.76
C LEU A 882 37.64 -34.66 -7.91
N VAL A 883 37.89 -33.82 -8.90
CA VAL A 883 38.78 -34.18 -10.03
C VAL A 883 40.25 -34.14 -9.64
N GLU A 884 40.61 -33.29 -8.69
CA GLU A 884 42.01 -33.14 -8.26
C GLU A 884 42.43 -34.20 -7.20
N PHE A 885 41.49 -34.70 -6.40
CA PHE A 885 41.71 -35.67 -5.34
C PHE A 885 41.15 -37.09 -5.61
N GLY A 886 40.43 -37.28 -6.73
CA GLY A 886 39.95 -38.59 -7.21
C GLY A 886 40.81 -39.14 -8.31
#